data_f0fe2e4e77cf19d5a6216828b9e51709
#
_entry.id   f0fe2e4e77cf19d5a6216828b9e51709
#
_cell.length_a   1.000
_cell.length_b   1.000
_cell.length_c   1.000
_cell.angle_alpha   90.00
_cell.angle_beta   90.00
_cell.angle_gamma   90.00
#
_symmetry.space_group_name_H-M   'P 1'
#
loop_
_entity.id
_entity.type
_entity.pdbx_description
1 polymer ?
#
loop_
_entity_poly.entity_id
_entity_poly.type
_entity_poly.pdbx_seq_one_letter_code
_entity_poly.pdbx_strand_id
1 'polypeptide(L)'
;MKKFIIVCTAVVMFAAGWLFLASRIGMNFQWESLQKTSVETFTAVDGKTILVDQGQGMEPFEIRGVNLGSGIPGHFATDYAIDKETYLQWFDQIQAMGANCIRVYTLLQDDFYNAFWEYNKDREQPLYLIHGLWVNDYTLFSHRDAYDPDFMNTMIQDSRTLVDIIHGNKRFSLGEGLGSGSYNHDISPWVLGYILGVEWEDTTVAYTDHMQDHKNQYHGKYMTTTEEASPFEAMLAQVGDKIIEYETQTYKSQRLISFANWPTTDPLEWDSLVEYYFRKFEQVNVEHIQTTERFLSGQFASYHVYPYYPDYYGFMDVMGIEVENKRQFTNSEGVFNSYRAYLTTLNQYHTMPVVIAEFGVPTSRGRAQSDRNTNRAQGGMSEADQADALKTCYEDIMAAECAGSIVFTWQDEWFKRTWNTMAYTDLNKTPYWSDYQTNEQFFGLLTFDAGKEKSVCYVDGDVNEWTEADQVQQTATPFGQLSLSYRYDEKFFYLYINKENYNPEVDKLWIPIDTTPKTGSTRCDGIARSFERPADFVLILDGTENSRLIVQKRYEALRAMYSHRVYFEDAYLNEPAKDTSEFVDIRLMLQIPDDPHEELANTKTDIAQTYDTGHLRYGNANPDSPDFDSLADFMIDGDHIEIRLPWSLLNFLNPSEMMIHDDYYEHYGMFKN
;
A
#
# COMPACT_ATOMS: atom_id res chain seq x y z
N MET A 1 23.45 -66.48 -8.51
CA MET A 1 24.22 -65.33 -8.06
C MET A 1 24.36 -64.25 -9.12
N LYS A 2 24.92 -64.47 -10.32
CA LYS A 2 25.06 -63.41 -11.36
C LYS A 2 23.74 -62.73 -11.76
N LYS A 3 22.67 -63.49 -11.98
CA LYS A 3 21.33 -62.91 -12.33
C LYS A 3 20.73 -62.09 -11.19
N PHE A 4 20.97 -62.45 -9.94
CA PHE A 4 20.48 -61.69 -8.77
C PHE A 4 21.24 -60.36 -8.63
N ILE A 5 22.55 -60.37 -8.84
CA ILE A 5 23.39 -59.15 -8.83
C ILE A 5 22.97 -58.19 -9.93
N ILE A 6 22.68 -58.69 -11.15
CA ILE A 6 22.22 -57.86 -12.27
C ILE A 6 20.85 -57.21 -11.96
N VAL A 7 19.95 -57.93 -11.36
CA VAL A 7 18.61 -57.37 -10.96
C VAL A 7 18.79 -56.34 -9.86
N CYS A 8 19.59 -56.60 -8.84
CA CYS A 8 19.84 -55.61 -7.79
C CYS A 8 20.54 -54.35 -8.32
N THR A 9 21.50 -54.49 -9.24
CA THR A 9 22.19 -53.34 -9.86
C THR A 9 21.22 -52.53 -10.75
N ALA A 10 20.31 -53.20 -11.50
CA ALA A 10 19.29 -52.53 -12.31
C ALA A 10 18.28 -51.76 -11.44
N VAL A 11 17.87 -52.35 -10.31
CA VAL A 11 16.96 -51.68 -9.35
C VAL A 11 17.62 -50.46 -8.72
N VAL A 12 18.90 -50.56 -8.32
CA VAL A 12 19.67 -49.44 -7.77
C VAL A 12 19.87 -48.33 -8.80
N MET A 13 20.19 -48.68 -10.05
CA MET A 13 20.30 -47.69 -11.14
C MET A 13 18.99 -47.04 -11.49
N PHE A 14 17.91 -47.81 -11.47
CA PHE A 14 16.57 -47.27 -11.70
C PHE A 14 16.15 -46.32 -10.56
N ALA A 15 16.38 -46.68 -9.30
CA ALA A 15 16.14 -45.87 -8.14
C ALA A 15 17.01 -44.61 -8.14
N ALA A 16 18.31 -44.72 -8.49
CA ALA A 16 19.21 -43.57 -8.62
C ALA A 16 18.80 -42.64 -9.78
N GLY A 17 18.41 -43.25 -10.92
CA GLY A 17 17.85 -42.50 -12.07
C GLY A 17 16.54 -41.79 -11.74
N TRP A 18 15.66 -42.45 -11.00
CA TRP A 18 14.41 -41.86 -10.50
C TRP A 18 14.68 -40.72 -9.52
N LEU A 19 15.57 -40.90 -8.55
CA LEU A 19 15.94 -39.85 -7.59
C LEU A 19 16.59 -38.65 -8.29
N PHE A 20 17.41 -38.91 -9.31
CA PHE A 20 18.03 -37.86 -10.13
C PHE A 20 16.98 -37.10 -10.97
N LEU A 21 16.05 -37.83 -11.59
CA LEU A 21 14.91 -37.19 -12.31
C LEU A 21 14.03 -36.42 -11.34
N ALA A 22 13.65 -37.02 -10.22
CA ALA A 22 12.84 -36.40 -9.20
C ALA A 22 13.47 -35.10 -8.65
N SER A 23 14.80 -35.13 -8.41
CA SER A 23 15.53 -33.92 -8.02
C SER A 23 15.56 -32.83 -9.12
N ARG A 24 15.53 -33.23 -10.38
CA ARG A 24 15.48 -32.30 -11.52
C ARG A 24 14.10 -31.67 -11.75
N ILE A 25 13.04 -32.37 -11.37
CA ILE A 25 11.65 -31.86 -11.42
C ILE A 25 11.17 -31.30 -10.07
N GLY A 26 12.10 -31.10 -9.11
CA GLY A 26 11.80 -30.45 -7.83
C GLY A 26 11.13 -31.34 -6.79
N MET A 27 11.15 -32.65 -6.95
CA MET A 27 10.70 -33.58 -5.92
C MET A 27 11.91 -34.03 -5.08
N ASN A 28 12.14 -33.37 -3.95
CA ASN A 28 13.06 -33.86 -2.94
C ASN A 28 12.38 -34.92 -2.07
N PHE A 29 13.01 -36.08 -1.91
CA PHE A 29 12.46 -37.16 -1.11
C PHE A 29 12.81 -36.88 0.36
N GLN A 30 11.82 -36.39 1.14
CA GLN A 30 12.02 -36.14 2.57
C GLN A 30 11.87 -37.44 3.36
N TRP A 31 12.98 -38.01 3.78
CA TRP A 31 12.99 -39.20 4.65
C TRP A 31 12.35 -38.92 6.02
N GLU A 32 12.43 -37.68 6.50
CA GLU A 32 11.89 -37.26 7.80
C GLU A 32 10.39 -37.35 7.85
N SER A 33 9.69 -36.95 6.78
CA SER A 33 8.23 -37.04 6.72
C SER A 33 7.69 -38.45 6.74
N LEU A 34 8.48 -39.43 6.27
CA LEU A 34 8.15 -40.86 6.33
C LEU A 34 8.32 -41.46 7.74
N GLN A 35 9.08 -40.81 8.61
CA GLN A 35 9.32 -41.26 9.99
C GLN A 35 8.30 -40.65 10.98
N LYS A 36 7.65 -39.55 10.62
CA LYS A 36 6.63 -38.92 11.46
C LYS A 36 5.38 -39.80 11.50
N THR A 37 5.02 -40.29 12.68
CA THR A 37 3.82 -41.12 12.90
C THR A 37 2.62 -40.32 13.34
N SER A 38 2.83 -39.08 13.81
CA SER A 38 1.81 -38.14 14.28
C SER A 38 1.92 -36.81 13.51
N VAL A 39 0.81 -36.10 13.49
CA VAL A 39 0.78 -34.72 13.01
C VAL A 39 1.35 -33.83 14.09
N GLU A 40 2.21 -32.91 13.72
CA GLU A 40 2.86 -31.94 14.60
C GLU A 40 2.40 -30.54 14.26
N THR A 41 2.26 -29.71 15.29
CA THR A 41 2.06 -28.25 15.16
C THR A 41 2.78 -27.56 16.30
N PHE A 42 3.33 -26.38 16.04
CA PHE A 42 3.90 -25.51 17.06
C PHE A 42 3.02 -24.28 17.30
N THR A 43 1.83 -24.24 16.69
CA THR A 43 0.84 -23.17 16.83
C THR A 43 -0.52 -23.74 17.22
N ALA A 44 -1.29 -22.98 18.01
CA ALA A 44 -2.66 -23.33 18.38
C ALA A 44 -3.48 -22.05 18.63
N VAL A 45 -4.80 -22.22 18.76
CA VAL A 45 -5.73 -21.16 19.18
C VAL A 45 -6.45 -21.62 20.43
N ASP A 46 -6.53 -20.73 21.43
CA ASP A 46 -7.33 -20.91 22.63
C ASP A 46 -8.21 -19.66 22.84
N GLY A 47 -9.49 -19.77 22.51
CA GLY A 47 -10.42 -18.65 22.48
C GLY A 47 -9.91 -17.53 21.56
N LYS A 48 -9.63 -16.36 22.10
CA LYS A 48 -9.09 -15.20 21.36
C LYS A 48 -7.56 -15.09 21.39
N THR A 49 -6.89 -16.12 21.86
CA THR A 49 -5.43 -16.11 22.02
C THR A 49 -4.76 -17.03 21.01
N ILE A 50 -3.75 -16.51 20.32
CA ILE A 50 -2.81 -17.30 19.52
C ILE A 50 -1.75 -17.86 20.47
N LEU A 51 -1.47 -19.15 20.38
CA LEU A 51 -0.44 -19.83 21.11
C LEU A 51 0.67 -20.30 20.18
N VAL A 52 1.93 -20.15 20.61
CA VAL A 52 3.11 -20.60 19.88
C VAL A 52 4.05 -21.35 20.82
N ASP A 53 4.51 -22.53 20.41
CA ASP A 53 5.55 -23.28 21.12
C ASP A 53 6.94 -22.79 20.64
N GLN A 54 7.60 -22.03 21.48
CA GLN A 54 8.99 -21.56 21.29
C GLN A 54 10.01 -22.47 21.98
N GLY A 55 9.64 -23.74 22.22
CA GLY A 55 10.49 -24.74 22.90
C GLY A 55 10.25 -24.84 24.41
N GLN A 56 9.27 -24.12 24.94
CA GLN A 56 8.85 -24.15 26.34
C GLN A 56 7.42 -24.70 26.52
N GLY A 57 6.76 -25.10 25.42
CA GLY A 57 5.34 -25.42 25.33
C GLY A 57 4.53 -24.28 24.71
N MET A 58 3.23 -24.51 24.54
CA MET A 58 2.31 -23.52 23.97
C MET A 58 2.09 -22.34 24.93
N GLU A 59 2.54 -21.16 24.54
CA GLU A 59 2.40 -19.92 25.28
C GLU A 59 1.68 -18.84 24.45
N PRO A 60 0.96 -17.89 25.10
CA PRO A 60 0.37 -16.75 24.40
C PRO A 60 1.39 -15.98 23.57
N PHE A 61 1.04 -15.70 22.34
CA PHE A 61 1.89 -15.00 21.39
C PHE A 61 1.14 -13.84 20.72
N GLU A 62 1.60 -12.62 20.98
CA GLU A 62 1.13 -11.41 20.32
C GLU A 62 1.91 -11.20 19.02
N ILE A 63 1.22 -11.11 17.89
CA ILE A 63 1.84 -10.82 16.60
C ILE A 63 2.11 -9.31 16.50
N ARG A 64 3.39 -8.95 16.41
CA ARG A 64 3.88 -7.60 16.06
C ARG A 64 4.59 -7.68 14.75
N GLY A 65 3.86 -7.45 13.68
CA GLY A 65 4.31 -7.76 12.34
C GLY A 65 4.56 -6.55 11.46
N VAL A 66 5.22 -6.83 10.34
CA VAL A 66 5.46 -5.89 9.24
C VAL A 66 5.10 -6.58 7.93
N ASN A 67 4.29 -5.93 7.10
CA ASN A 67 4.08 -6.36 5.72
C ASN A 67 5.33 -6.05 4.90
N LEU A 68 5.80 -7.02 4.13
CA LEU A 68 6.97 -6.90 3.27
C LEU A 68 6.56 -7.09 1.81
N GLY A 69 6.69 -6.03 1.03
CA GLY A 69 6.44 -6.05 -0.41
C GLY A 69 7.62 -6.62 -1.20
N SER A 70 7.43 -6.77 -2.51
CA SER A 70 8.44 -7.29 -3.44
C SER A 70 9.01 -6.22 -4.38
N GLY A 71 8.54 -4.96 -4.28
CA GLY A 71 8.98 -3.85 -5.12
C GLY A 71 10.11 -3.03 -4.47
N ILE A 72 10.99 -2.52 -5.32
CA ILE A 72 12.01 -1.50 -5.00
C ILE A 72 12.05 -0.47 -6.12
N PRO A 73 12.62 0.73 -5.92
CA PRO A 73 12.78 1.72 -6.97
C PRO A 73 13.40 1.15 -8.24
N GLY A 74 12.85 1.51 -9.40
CA GLY A 74 13.27 1.00 -10.71
C GLY A 74 12.65 -0.32 -11.13
N HIS A 75 11.85 -0.97 -10.25
CA HIS A 75 11.27 -2.29 -10.51
C HIS A 75 9.81 -2.38 -10.07
N PHE A 76 9.00 -3.09 -10.86
CA PHE A 76 7.68 -3.52 -10.42
C PHE A 76 7.79 -4.65 -9.37
N ALA A 77 6.75 -4.82 -8.59
CA ALA A 77 6.68 -5.92 -7.63
C ALA A 77 6.90 -7.30 -8.28
N THR A 78 6.44 -7.45 -9.52
CA THR A 78 6.56 -8.69 -10.33
C THR A 78 7.95 -8.92 -10.92
N ASP A 79 8.87 -7.98 -10.80
CA ASP A 79 10.27 -8.18 -11.24
C ASP A 79 11.08 -8.95 -10.19
N TYR A 80 10.61 -8.99 -8.94
CA TYR A 80 11.28 -9.67 -7.82
C TYR A 80 12.77 -9.32 -7.69
N ALA A 81 13.06 -8.02 -7.74
CA ALA A 81 14.43 -7.52 -7.85
C ALA A 81 15.20 -7.43 -6.53
N ILE A 82 14.57 -7.77 -5.40
CA ILE A 82 15.19 -7.71 -4.08
C ILE A 82 16.09 -8.94 -3.91
N ASP A 83 17.38 -8.70 -3.68
CA ASP A 83 18.36 -9.76 -3.47
C ASP A 83 18.40 -10.25 -2.01
N LYS A 84 19.09 -11.36 -1.81
CA LYS A 84 19.22 -12.01 -0.51
C LYS A 84 19.90 -11.12 0.54
N GLU A 85 20.90 -10.37 0.16
CA GLU A 85 21.66 -9.48 1.05
C GLU A 85 20.78 -8.36 1.58
N THR A 86 19.96 -7.77 0.72
CA THR A 86 18.96 -6.75 1.08
C THR A 86 17.93 -7.31 2.07
N TYR A 87 17.40 -8.52 1.82
CA TYR A 87 16.48 -9.16 2.76
C TYR A 87 17.11 -9.39 4.13
N LEU A 88 18.37 -9.87 4.20
CA LEU A 88 19.08 -10.08 5.47
C LEU A 88 19.24 -8.79 6.26
N GLN A 89 19.59 -7.68 5.59
CA GLN A 89 19.67 -6.36 6.21
C GLN A 89 18.31 -5.91 6.74
N TRP A 90 17.25 -6.09 5.96
CA TRP A 90 15.90 -5.69 6.36
C TRP A 90 15.38 -6.52 7.53
N PHE A 91 15.66 -7.83 7.58
CA PHE A 91 15.26 -8.66 8.71
C PHE A 91 15.94 -8.22 10.03
N ASP A 92 17.20 -7.81 9.98
CA ASP A 92 17.88 -7.24 11.14
C ASP A 92 17.21 -5.93 11.60
N GLN A 93 16.87 -5.04 10.68
CA GLN A 93 16.21 -3.77 10.98
C GLN A 93 14.78 -3.98 11.52
N ILE A 94 14.01 -4.87 10.89
CA ILE A 94 12.64 -5.22 11.32
C ILE A 94 12.65 -5.80 12.74
N GLN A 95 13.56 -6.71 13.04
CA GLN A 95 13.64 -7.29 14.38
C GLN A 95 14.18 -6.27 15.41
N ALA A 96 15.11 -5.40 15.02
CA ALA A 96 15.62 -4.32 15.87
C ALA A 96 14.54 -3.30 16.25
N MET A 97 13.56 -3.07 15.39
CA MET A 97 12.37 -2.25 15.67
C MET A 97 11.45 -2.88 16.73
N GLY A 98 11.60 -4.18 17.04
CA GLY A 98 10.77 -4.93 17.98
C GLY A 98 9.68 -5.78 17.33
N ALA A 99 9.64 -5.86 16.00
CA ALA A 99 8.76 -6.79 15.30
C ALA A 99 9.23 -8.24 15.50
N ASN A 100 8.27 -9.14 15.58
CA ASN A 100 8.52 -10.58 15.73
C ASN A 100 8.00 -11.41 14.55
N CYS A 101 7.34 -10.75 13.58
CA CYS A 101 6.71 -11.41 12.45
C CYS A 101 6.81 -10.56 11.18
N ILE A 102 6.96 -11.23 10.05
CA ILE A 102 6.80 -10.65 8.71
C ILE A 102 5.57 -11.26 8.06
N ARG A 103 4.81 -10.48 7.30
CA ARG A 103 3.82 -11.01 6.36
C ARG A 103 4.25 -10.72 4.94
N VAL A 104 4.19 -11.73 4.07
CA VAL A 104 4.33 -11.59 2.63
C VAL A 104 3.01 -11.97 1.95
N TYR A 105 2.73 -11.40 0.78
CA TYR A 105 1.41 -11.51 0.13
C TYR A 105 1.29 -12.71 -0.79
N THR A 106 2.40 -13.10 -1.40
CA THR A 106 2.43 -14.12 -2.45
C THR A 106 3.76 -14.86 -2.45
N LEU A 107 3.90 -15.81 -3.37
CA LEU A 107 5.13 -16.55 -3.59
C LEU A 107 6.21 -15.60 -4.14
N LEU A 108 7.31 -15.51 -3.42
CA LEU A 108 8.49 -14.71 -3.77
C LEU A 108 9.56 -15.55 -4.45
N GLN A 109 10.62 -14.90 -4.94
CA GLN A 109 11.83 -15.57 -5.42
C GLN A 109 12.53 -16.32 -4.29
N ASP A 110 13.36 -17.30 -4.64
CA ASP A 110 14.07 -18.11 -3.66
C ASP A 110 15.08 -17.33 -2.80
N ASP A 111 15.50 -16.15 -3.22
CA ASP A 111 16.32 -15.24 -2.43
C ASP A 111 15.68 -14.88 -1.08
N PHE A 112 14.38 -14.61 -1.05
CA PHE A 112 13.65 -14.35 0.19
C PHE A 112 13.72 -15.55 1.15
N TYR A 113 13.41 -16.76 0.67
CA TYR A 113 13.36 -17.96 1.50
C TYR A 113 14.76 -18.40 1.96
N ASN A 114 15.76 -18.23 1.09
CA ASN A 114 17.16 -18.48 1.42
C ASN A 114 17.66 -17.49 2.49
N ALA A 115 17.32 -16.21 2.37
CA ALA A 115 17.62 -15.19 3.38
C ALA A 115 16.93 -15.51 4.70
N PHE A 116 15.63 -15.83 4.66
CA PHE A 116 14.84 -16.10 5.86
C PHE A 116 15.35 -17.33 6.63
N TRP A 117 15.72 -18.40 5.91
CA TRP A 117 16.36 -19.57 6.51
C TRP A 117 17.71 -19.22 7.12
N GLU A 118 18.57 -18.51 6.38
CA GLU A 118 19.90 -18.13 6.87
C GLU A 118 19.81 -17.25 8.10
N TYR A 119 18.86 -16.34 8.12
CA TYR A 119 18.60 -15.44 9.24
C TYR A 119 18.21 -16.20 10.51
N ASN A 120 17.31 -17.18 10.40
CA ASN A 120 16.69 -17.86 11.54
C ASN A 120 17.40 -19.10 12.05
N LYS A 121 18.14 -19.83 11.21
CA LYS A 121 18.66 -21.19 11.50
C LYS A 121 19.44 -21.36 12.81
N ASP A 122 20.10 -20.30 13.28
CA ASP A 122 20.95 -20.32 14.48
C ASP A 122 20.46 -19.29 15.55
N ARG A 123 19.27 -18.70 15.39
CA ARG A 123 18.74 -17.69 16.31
C ARG A 123 17.89 -18.32 17.42
N GLU A 124 18.14 -17.88 18.67
CA GLU A 124 17.30 -18.24 19.80
C GLU A 124 15.92 -17.58 19.78
N GLN A 125 15.84 -16.37 19.20
CA GLN A 125 14.60 -15.63 18.96
C GLN A 125 14.41 -15.46 17.45
N PRO A 126 13.73 -16.38 16.78
CA PRO A 126 13.53 -16.29 15.35
C PRO A 126 12.53 -15.17 14.98
N LEU A 127 12.66 -14.68 13.77
CA LEU A 127 11.63 -13.88 13.12
C LEU A 127 10.61 -14.83 12.50
N TYR A 128 9.33 -14.67 12.81
CA TYR A 128 8.28 -15.53 12.29
C TYR A 128 7.72 -15.00 10.95
N LEU A 129 7.01 -15.86 10.23
CA LEU A 129 6.39 -15.55 8.95
C LEU A 129 4.90 -15.93 8.96
N ILE A 130 4.06 -15.02 8.49
CA ILE A 130 2.72 -15.32 8.00
C ILE A 130 2.77 -15.20 6.49
N HIS A 131 2.42 -16.27 5.79
CA HIS A 131 2.52 -16.30 4.33
C HIS A 131 1.15 -16.11 3.69
N GLY A 132 1.03 -15.10 2.83
CA GLY A 132 -0.14 -14.85 2.02
C GLY A 132 -0.27 -15.82 0.85
N LEU A 133 -1.49 -16.09 0.47
CA LEU A 133 -1.85 -16.69 -0.81
C LEU A 133 -2.66 -15.67 -1.58
N TRP A 134 -1.99 -14.94 -2.47
CA TRP A 134 -2.62 -13.93 -3.31
C TRP A 134 -3.55 -14.57 -4.32
N VAL A 135 -4.60 -13.86 -4.65
CA VAL A 135 -5.60 -14.27 -5.62
C VAL A 135 -5.48 -13.42 -6.87
N ASN A 136 -5.71 -14.01 -8.03
CA ASN A 136 -5.71 -13.26 -9.28
C ASN A 136 -7.02 -12.46 -9.43
N ASP A 137 -6.99 -11.20 -9.05
CA ASP A 137 -8.13 -10.28 -9.10
C ASP A 137 -8.69 -10.13 -10.51
N TYR A 138 -7.85 -10.15 -11.55
CA TYR A 138 -8.32 -10.10 -12.94
C TYR A 138 -9.21 -11.27 -13.32
N THR A 139 -8.93 -12.45 -12.78
CA THR A 139 -9.80 -13.62 -12.98
C THR A 139 -11.14 -13.42 -12.29
N LEU A 140 -11.13 -12.91 -11.04
CA LEU A 140 -12.37 -12.58 -10.33
C LEU A 140 -13.19 -11.49 -11.05
N PHE A 141 -12.58 -10.41 -11.50
CA PHE A 141 -13.27 -9.35 -12.24
C PHE A 141 -13.87 -9.83 -13.57
N SER A 142 -13.21 -10.73 -14.28
CA SER A 142 -13.69 -11.23 -15.56
C SER A 142 -14.78 -12.29 -15.43
N HIS A 143 -14.70 -13.17 -14.43
CA HIS A 143 -15.64 -14.27 -14.23
C HIS A 143 -16.67 -14.00 -13.12
N ARG A 144 -16.34 -13.18 -12.14
CA ARG A 144 -17.16 -12.80 -10.98
C ARG A 144 -17.65 -13.94 -10.09
N ASP A 145 -17.39 -15.18 -10.46
CA ASP A 145 -17.81 -16.38 -9.73
C ASP A 145 -16.60 -17.00 -9.03
N ALA A 146 -16.63 -17.05 -7.71
CA ALA A 146 -15.54 -17.63 -6.93
C ALA A 146 -15.39 -19.17 -7.12
N TYR A 147 -16.39 -19.82 -7.69
CA TYR A 147 -16.32 -21.24 -8.08
C TYR A 147 -15.83 -21.45 -9.51
N ASP A 148 -15.48 -20.38 -10.24
CA ASP A 148 -14.88 -20.57 -11.56
C ASP A 148 -13.66 -21.50 -11.45
N PRO A 149 -13.58 -22.55 -12.30
CA PRO A 149 -12.49 -23.53 -12.21
C PRO A 149 -11.11 -22.91 -12.37
N ASP A 150 -10.95 -21.88 -13.20
CA ASP A 150 -9.66 -21.20 -13.41
C ASP A 150 -9.24 -20.42 -12.16
N PHE A 151 -10.20 -19.89 -11.42
CA PHE A 151 -9.94 -19.22 -10.16
C PHE A 151 -9.69 -20.21 -9.02
N MET A 152 -10.65 -21.06 -8.71
CA MET A 152 -10.61 -21.95 -7.56
C MET A 152 -9.51 -23.02 -7.66
N ASN A 153 -9.33 -23.64 -8.84
CA ASN A 153 -8.29 -24.64 -9.03
C ASN A 153 -6.90 -24.01 -8.95
N THR A 154 -6.71 -22.80 -9.46
CA THR A 154 -5.45 -22.05 -9.34
C THR A 154 -5.14 -21.78 -7.86
N MET A 155 -6.10 -21.31 -7.09
CA MET A 155 -5.93 -21.06 -5.67
C MET A 155 -5.53 -22.32 -4.89
N ILE A 156 -6.16 -23.47 -5.18
CA ILE A 156 -5.80 -24.77 -4.59
C ILE A 156 -4.41 -25.23 -5.04
N GLN A 157 -4.03 -25.01 -6.29
CA GLN A 157 -2.73 -25.41 -6.80
C GLN A 157 -1.61 -24.54 -6.23
N ASP A 158 -1.83 -23.24 -6.12
CA ASP A 158 -0.86 -22.30 -5.55
C ASP A 158 -0.69 -22.55 -4.05
N SER A 159 -1.75 -22.93 -3.34
CA SER A 159 -1.66 -23.34 -1.94
C SER A 159 -0.75 -24.56 -1.73
N ARG A 160 -0.84 -25.55 -2.61
CA ARG A 160 0.06 -26.73 -2.57
C ARG A 160 1.51 -26.35 -2.88
N THR A 161 1.69 -25.46 -3.85
CA THR A 161 3.01 -24.92 -4.21
C THR A 161 3.62 -24.17 -3.03
N LEU A 162 2.84 -23.33 -2.36
CA LEU A 162 3.24 -22.63 -1.15
C LEU A 162 3.70 -23.59 -0.04
N VAL A 163 2.90 -24.63 0.23
CA VAL A 163 3.26 -25.67 1.22
C VAL A 163 4.58 -26.33 0.87
N ASP A 164 4.78 -26.73 -0.39
CA ASP A 164 6.05 -27.34 -0.83
C ASP A 164 7.24 -26.38 -0.67
N ILE A 165 7.05 -25.11 -0.94
CA ILE A 165 8.10 -24.07 -0.81
C ILE A 165 8.53 -23.90 0.63
N ILE A 166 7.61 -23.73 1.57
CA ILE A 166 7.96 -23.50 2.98
C ILE A 166 8.66 -24.72 3.61
N HIS A 167 8.38 -25.92 3.09
CA HIS A 167 9.07 -27.14 3.49
C HIS A 167 10.35 -27.43 2.70
N GLY A 168 10.83 -26.48 1.87
CA GLY A 168 12.07 -26.60 1.12
C GLY A 168 12.04 -27.69 0.03
N ASN A 169 10.88 -27.99 -0.53
CA ASN A 169 10.68 -29.12 -1.42
C ASN A 169 10.09 -28.71 -2.78
N LYS A 170 10.58 -27.60 -3.34
CA LYS A 170 10.10 -27.13 -4.65
C LYS A 170 11.21 -26.55 -5.50
N ARG A 171 11.18 -26.87 -6.77
CA ARG A 171 11.97 -26.21 -7.79
C ARG A 171 11.09 -25.98 -9.01
N PHE A 172 10.90 -24.72 -9.40
CA PHE A 172 10.07 -24.41 -10.55
C PHE A 172 10.36 -23.00 -11.09
N SER A 173 9.84 -22.76 -12.29
CA SER A 173 9.75 -21.45 -12.89
C SER A 173 8.31 -21.25 -13.34
N LEU A 174 7.66 -20.25 -12.80
CA LEU A 174 6.29 -19.87 -13.15
C LEU A 174 6.23 -18.95 -14.37
N GLY A 175 7.38 -18.45 -14.82
CA GLY A 175 7.47 -17.46 -15.91
C GLY A 175 7.66 -16.04 -15.39
N GLU A 176 7.63 -15.10 -16.32
CA GLU A 176 7.79 -13.68 -16.03
C GLU A 176 6.66 -13.19 -15.10
N GLY A 177 7.02 -12.38 -14.11
CA GLY A 177 6.08 -11.78 -13.16
C GLY A 177 5.57 -12.73 -12.06
N LEU A 178 6.10 -13.95 -11.95
CA LEU A 178 5.72 -14.92 -10.93
C LEU A 178 6.96 -15.44 -10.20
N GLY A 179 6.84 -15.72 -8.90
CA GLY A 179 7.91 -16.24 -8.08
C GLY A 179 8.50 -17.52 -8.66
N SER A 180 9.82 -17.59 -8.78
CA SER A 180 10.55 -18.71 -9.36
C SER A 180 11.79 -19.00 -8.55
N GLY A 181 12.28 -20.25 -8.54
CA GLY A 181 13.51 -20.55 -7.86
C GLY A 181 13.72 -22.01 -7.48
N SER A 182 14.73 -22.23 -6.63
CA SER A 182 15.09 -23.52 -6.04
C SER A 182 14.93 -23.43 -4.52
N TYR A 183 13.76 -23.77 -4.03
CA TYR A 183 13.38 -23.71 -2.63
C TYR A 183 13.82 -24.99 -1.92
N ASN A 184 15.05 -24.99 -1.38
CA ASN A 184 15.70 -26.17 -0.82
C ASN A 184 15.88 -26.12 0.69
N HIS A 185 15.45 -25.03 1.33
CA HIS A 185 15.56 -24.83 2.76
C HIS A 185 14.18 -24.93 3.41
N ASP A 186 14.06 -25.77 4.41
CA ASP A 186 12.84 -25.88 5.22
C ASP A 186 12.76 -24.70 6.18
N ILE A 187 11.81 -23.79 5.94
CA ILE A 187 11.49 -22.65 6.80
C ILE A 187 10.22 -22.88 7.64
N SER A 188 9.59 -24.03 7.47
CA SER A 188 8.31 -24.35 8.12
C SER A 188 8.32 -24.23 9.64
N PRO A 189 9.45 -24.39 10.38
CA PRO A 189 9.49 -24.16 11.82
C PRO A 189 9.22 -22.71 12.26
N TRP A 190 9.30 -21.76 11.34
CA TRP A 190 9.10 -20.34 11.62
C TRP A 190 7.88 -19.74 10.89
N VAL A 191 7.10 -20.56 10.19
CA VAL A 191 5.87 -20.11 9.52
C VAL A 191 4.67 -20.33 10.44
N LEU A 192 4.13 -19.27 11.01
CA LEU A 192 2.99 -19.32 11.95
C LEU A 192 1.71 -19.79 11.26
N GLY A 193 1.46 -19.33 10.05
CA GLY A 193 0.23 -19.64 9.35
C GLY A 193 0.11 -19.01 7.97
N TYR A 194 -1.08 -19.19 7.40
CA TYR A 194 -1.46 -18.68 6.09
C TYR A 194 -2.57 -17.64 6.21
N ILE A 195 -2.50 -16.59 5.40
CA ILE A 195 -3.63 -15.70 5.11
C ILE A 195 -4.02 -15.89 3.65
N LEU A 196 -5.20 -16.42 3.40
CA LEU A 196 -5.72 -16.72 2.07
C LEU A 196 -6.60 -15.59 1.57
N GLY A 197 -6.35 -15.15 0.35
CA GLY A 197 -7.19 -14.17 -0.33
C GLY A 197 -6.65 -12.74 -0.27
N VAL A 198 -7.56 -11.82 -0.57
CA VAL A 198 -7.35 -10.39 -0.75
C VAL A 198 -8.48 -9.62 -0.05
N GLU A 199 -8.52 -8.32 -0.19
CA GLU A 199 -9.68 -7.49 0.09
C GLU A 199 -10.79 -7.84 -0.90
N TRP A 200 -11.79 -8.60 -0.44
CA TRP A 200 -12.81 -9.13 -1.33
C TRP A 200 -13.71 -8.02 -1.88
N GLU A 201 -13.87 -8.00 -3.18
CA GLU A 201 -14.83 -7.14 -3.84
C GLU A 201 -16.27 -7.59 -3.54
N ASP A 202 -17.10 -6.70 -3.05
CA ASP A 202 -18.50 -6.94 -2.73
C ASP A 202 -19.29 -7.51 -3.92
N THR A 203 -19.01 -7.01 -5.12
CA THR A 203 -19.65 -7.48 -6.36
C THR A 203 -19.33 -8.93 -6.70
N THR A 204 -18.13 -9.41 -6.36
CA THR A 204 -17.75 -10.83 -6.56
C THR A 204 -18.44 -11.72 -5.52
N VAL A 205 -18.51 -11.26 -4.27
CA VAL A 205 -19.25 -11.96 -3.22
C VAL A 205 -20.73 -12.06 -3.60
N ALA A 206 -21.37 -10.93 -3.93
CA ALA A 206 -22.78 -10.88 -4.34
C ALA A 206 -23.09 -11.78 -5.55
N TYR A 207 -22.22 -11.76 -6.56
CA TYR A 207 -22.42 -12.59 -7.75
C TYR A 207 -22.35 -14.08 -7.42
N THR A 208 -21.37 -14.48 -6.60
CA THR A 208 -21.22 -15.88 -6.18
C THR A 208 -22.38 -16.34 -5.31
N ASP A 209 -22.85 -15.49 -4.40
CA ASP A 209 -23.86 -15.85 -3.40
C ASP A 209 -25.29 -15.80 -3.95
N HIS A 210 -25.59 -14.85 -4.85
CA HIS A 210 -26.97 -14.58 -5.26
C HIS A 210 -27.26 -14.85 -6.73
N MET A 211 -26.26 -14.86 -7.61
CA MET A 211 -26.44 -14.99 -9.05
C MET A 211 -26.12 -16.38 -9.57
N GLN A 212 -25.60 -17.26 -8.72
CA GLN A 212 -25.25 -18.63 -9.05
C GLN A 212 -26.00 -19.62 -8.12
N ASP A 213 -26.18 -20.85 -8.55
CA ASP A 213 -26.83 -21.93 -7.77
C ASP A 213 -25.75 -22.78 -7.08
N HIS A 214 -24.91 -22.14 -6.28
CA HIS A 214 -23.89 -22.82 -5.48
C HIS A 214 -24.44 -23.23 -4.13
N LYS A 215 -23.81 -24.27 -3.55
CA LYS A 215 -24.15 -24.71 -2.20
C LYS A 215 -23.50 -23.79 -1.17
N ASN A 216 -24.26 -23.42 -0.18
CA ASN A 216 -23.81 -22.65 0.96
C ASN A 216 -23.17 -23.48 2.09
N GLN A 217 -23.01 -24.79 1.91
CA GLN A 217 -22.44 -25.69 2.91
C GLN A 217 -21.28 -26.49 2.34
N TYR A 218 -20.23 -26.58 3.15
CA TYR A 218 -19.07 -27.43 2.90
C TYR A 218 -18.75 -28.26 4.14
N HIS A 219 -18.51 -29.56 3.94
CA HIS A 219 -18.13 -30.47 5.01
C HIS A 219 -16.83 -31.18 4.63
N GLY A 220 -15.72 -30.53 4.99
CA GLY A 220 -14.38 -31.04 4.77
C GLY A 220 -13.87 -31.91 5.91
N LYS A 221 -12.61 -32.28 5.82
CA LYS A 221 -11.94 -33.08 6.84
C LYS A 221 -11.40 -32.23 8.00
N TYR A 222 -10.96 -31.03 7.71
CA TYR A 222 -10.34 -30.10 8.65
C TYR A 222 -11.17 -28.84 8.85
N MET A 223 -11.94 -28.46 7.84
CA MET A 223 -12.81 -27.28 7.89
C MET A 223 -14.22 -27.64 7.44
N THR A 224 -15.19 -26.98 7.99
CA THR A 224 -16.63 -27.11 7.67
C THR A 224 -17.31 -25.76 7.78
N THR A 225 -18.53 -25.63 7.26
CA THR A 225 -19.33 -24.41 7.43
C THR A 225 -20.53 -24.65 8.35
N THR A 226 -21.04 -23.56 8.95
CA THR A 226 -22.33 -23.56 9.65
C THR A 226 -23.49 -23.60 8.63
N GLU A 227 -24.73 -23.68 9.15
CA GLU A 227 -25.95 -23.64 8.30
C GLU A 227 -26.20 -22.24 7.74
N GLU A 228 -25.67 -21.19 8.38
CA GLU A 228 -25.81 -19.79 8.00
C GLU A 228 -24.81 -19.32 6.94
N ALA A 229 -23.83 -20.16 6.61
CA ALA A 229 -22.77 -19.79 5.67
C ALA A 229 -23.33 -19.46 4.27
N SER A 230 -22.65 -18.55 3.59
CA SER A 230 -22.89 -18.25 2.19
C SER A 230 -22.13 -19.19 1.24
N PRO A 231 -22.48 -19.26 -0.04
CA PRO A 231 -21.67 -19.95 -1.04
C PRO A 231 -20.23 -19.50 -1.11
N PHE A 232 -19.97 -18.19 -1.00
CA PHE A 232 -18.61 -17.65 -1.00
C PHE A 232 -17.79 -18.14 0.22
N GLU A 233 -18.40 -18.15 1.38
CA GLU A 233 -17.78 -18.70 2.62
C GLU A 233 -17.53 -20.21 2.52
N ALA A 234 -18.44 -20.94 1.88
CA ALA A 234 -18.25 -22.36 1.62
C ALA A 234 -17.08 -22.64 0.66
N MET A 235 -16.86 -21.78 -0.33
CA MET A 235 -15.67 -21.83 -1.20
C MET A 235 -14.39 -21.59 -0.41
N LEU A 236 -14.36 -20.57 0.45
CA LEU A 236 -13.20 -20.30 1.31
C LEU A 236 -12.88 -21.49 2.23
N ALA A 237 -13.91 -22.05 2.88
CA ALA A 237 -13.77 -23.26 3.71
C ALA A 237 -13.19 -24.44 2.91
N GLN A 238 -13.62 -24.62 1.65
CA GLN A 238 -13.10 -25.68 0.79
C GLN A 238 -11.63 -25.48 0.43
N VAL A 239 -11.21 -24.26 0.10
CA VAL A 239 -9.80 -23.95 -0.19
C VAL A 239 -8.94 -24.15 1.07
N GLY A 240 -9.40 -23.64 2.22
CA GLY A 240 -8.72 -23.83 3.50
C GLY A 240 -8.58 -25.31 3.89
N ASP A 241 -9.62 -26.10 3.71
CA ASP A 241 -9.55 -27.55 3.96
C ASP A 241 -8.49 -28.23 3.07
N LYS A 242 -8.39 -27.82 1.80
CA LYS A 242 -7.46 -28.42 0.84
C LYS A 242 -5.98 -28.11 1.12
N ILE A 243 -5.66 -26.92 1.57
CA ILE A 243 -4.28 -26.59 1.96
C ILE A 243 -3.87 -27.38 3.22
N ILE A 244 -4.72 -27.40 4.26
CA ILE A 244 -4.44 -28.15 5.50
C ILE A 244 -4.41 -29.66 5.23
N GLU A 245 -5.30 -30.19 4.38
CA GLU A 245 -5.24 -31.60 3.99
C GLU A 245 -3.92 -31.96 3.31
N TYR A 246 -3.47 -31.14 2.37
CA TYR A 246 -2.23 -31.38 1.62
C TYR A 246 -1.02 -31.38 2.54
N GLU A 247 -0.88 -30.35 3.38
CA GLU A 247 0.25 -30.23 4.32
C GLU A 247 0.26 -31.38 5.34
N THR A 248 -0.91 -31.70 5.91
CA THR A 248 -1.04 -32.80 6.87
C THR A 248 -0.67 -34.16 6.26
N GLN A 249 -1.12 -34.42 5.04
CA GLN A 249 -0.84 -35.70 4.38
C GLN A 249 0.62 -35.82 3.95
N THR A 250 1.19 -34.74 3.41
CA THR A 250 2.51 -34.73 2.80
C THR A 250 3.61 -34.56 3.83
N TYR A 251 3.47 -33.62 4.76
CA TYR A 251 4.54 -33.19 5.68
C TYR A 251 4.24 -33.53 7.15
N LYS A 252 3.06 -34.03 7.47
CA LYS A 252 2.65 -34.31 8.85
C LYS A 252 2.76 -33.08 9.76
N SER A 253 2.45 -31.91 9.20
CA SER A 253 2.48 -30.64 9.87
C SER A 253 1.17 -29.87 9.66
N GLN A 254 0.82 -29.00 10.58
CA GLN A 254 -0.29 -28.05 10.48
C GLN A 254 0.17 -26.71 11.03
N ARG A 255 -0.48 -25.63 10.58
CA ARG A 255 -0.26 -24.26 11.04
C ARG A 255 -1.55 -23.45 10.97
N LEU A 256 -1.55 -22.27 11.58
CA LEU A 256 -2.72 -21.38 11.59
C LEU A 256 -3.21 -21.07 10.16
N ILE A 257 -4.50 -20.85 10.04
CA ILE A 257 -5.12 -20.40 8.79
C ILE A 257 -6.01 -19.18 9.07
N SER A 258 -6.06 -18.29 8.11
CA SER A 258 -6.99 -17.16 8.09
C SER A 258 -7.40 -16.85 6.66
N PHE A 259 -8.50 -16.11 6.53
CA PHE A 259 -8.97 -15.54 5.27
C PHE A 259 -8.89 -14.03 5.38
N ALA A 260 -8.28 -13.38 4.37
CA ALA A 260 -8.21 -11.93 4.33
C ALA A 260 -9.61 -11.33 4.29
N ASN A 261 -9.79 -10.19 4.96
CA ASN A 261 -11.04 -9.43 4.92
C ASN A 261 -10.73 -7.95 5.17
N TRP A 262 -11.72 -7.10 5.00
CA TRP A 262 -11.64 -5.66 5.22
C TRP A 262 -13.02 -5.09 5.58
N PRO A 263 -13.13 -3.82 6.03
CA PRO A 263 -14.41 -3.29 6.50
C PRO A 263 -15.55 -3.31 5.48
N THR A 264 -15.23 -3.25 4.19
CA THR A 264 -16.27 -3.24 3.13
C THR A 264 -17.06 -4.54 3.06
N THR A 265 -16.44 -5.66 3.45
CA THR A 265 -17.08 -6.99 3.52
C THR A 265 -16.99 -7.62 4.90
N ASP A 266 -16.78 -6.83 5.96
CA ASP A 266 -16.82 -7.32 7.33
C ASP A 266 -18.25 -7.81 7.71
N PRO A 267 -18.40 -8.63 8.76
CA PRO A 267 -19.70 -9.18 9.15
C PRO A 267 -20.56 -8.23 10.00
N LEU A 268 -20.10 -6.99 10.23
CA LEU A 268 -20.85 -6.04 11.06
C LEU A 268 -22.03 -5.44 10.30
N GLU A 269 -23.12 -5.24 11.01
CA GLU A 269 -24.31 -4.55 10.51
C GLU A 269 -24.22 -3.06 10.85
N TRP A 270 -24.63 -2.22 9.91
CA TRP A 270 -24.56 -0.78 10.04
C TRP A 270 -25.91 -0.13 9.80
N ASP A 271 -26.03 1.14 10.20
CA ASP A 271 -27.20 1.96 9.81
C ASP A 271 -27.34 2.01 8.27
N SER A 272 -28.55 1.98 7.78
CA SER A 272 -28.85 1.93 6.35
C SER A 272 -28.26 3.10 5.56
N LEU A 273 -28.05 4.28 6.18
CA LEU A 273 -27.39 5.41 5.53
C LEU A 273 -25.88 5.15 5.36
N VAL A 274 -25.24 4.50 6.35
CA VAL A 274 -23.84 4.10 6.30
C VAL A 274 -23.63 3.09 5.17
N GLU A 275 -24.45 2.03 5.14
CA GLU A 275 -24.39 0.98 4.10
C GLU A 275 -24.58 1.58 2.71
N TYR A 276 -25.59 2.43 2.55
CA TYR A 276 -25.85 3.11 1.28
C TYR A 276 -24.69 4.02 0.86
N TYR A 277 -24.18 4.84 1.77
CA TYR A 277 -23.13 5.82 1.47
C TYR A 277 -21.81 5.14 1.08
N PHE A 278 -21.39 4.13 1.85
CA PHE A 278 -20.15 3.40 1.59
C PHE A 278 -20.33 2.20 0.65
N ARG A 279 -21.54 1.96 0.15
CA ARG A 279 -21.88 0.83 -0.73
C ARG A 279 -21.51 -0.53 -0.14
N LYS A 280 -21.72 -0.69 1.16
CA LYS A 280 -21.53 -1.96 1.86
C LYS A 280 -22.75 -2.84 1.63
N PHE A 281 -22.68 -3.73 0.65
CA PHE A 281 -23.83 -4.55 0.23
C PHE A 281 -23.69 -6.02 0.58
N GLU A 282 -22.47 -6.49 0.90
CA GLU A 282 -22.20 -7.89 1.15
C GLU A 282 -21.31 -8.07 2.40
N GLN A 283 -21.30 -9.30 2.88
CA GLN A 283 -20.52 -9.68 4.06
C GLN A 283 -19.81 -11.02 3.80
N VAL A 284 -18.61 -11.14 4.36
CA VAL A 284 -17.87 -12.40 4.47
C VAL A 284 -17.62 -12.65 5.94
N ASN A 285 -18.36 -13.57 6.53
CA ASN A 285 -18.31 -13.88 7.95
C ASN A 285 -17.49 -15.15 8.21
N VAL A 286 -16.25 -14.97 8.64
CA VAL A 286 -15.36 -16.11 8.93
C VAL A 286 -15.80 -16.95 10.15
N GLU A 287 -16.74 -16.47 10.98
CA GLU A 287 -17.36 -17.27 12.04
C GLU A 287 -18.23 -18.40 11.48
N HIS A 288 -18.72 -18.29 10.24
CA HIS A 288 -19.43 -19.34 9.55
C HIS A 288 -18.50 -20.47 9.05
N ILE A 289 -17.18 -20.24 9.06
CA ILE A 289 -16.16 -21.24 8.70
C ILE A 289 -15.58 -21.78 10.01
N GLN A 290 -15.78 -23.08 10.25
CA GLN A 290 -15.39 -23.72 11.49
C GLN A 290 -14.31 -24.77 11.26
N THR A 291 -13.47 -24.99 12.25
CA THR A 291 -12.45 -26.04 12.27
C THR A 291 -13.02 -27.31 12.87
N THR A 292 -12.54 -28.48 12.40
CA THR A 292 -12.84 -29.76 13.02
C THR A 292 -11.79 -30.14 14.06
N GLU A 293 -12.07 -31.14 14.93
CA GLU A 293 -11.11 -31.66 15.90
C GLU A 293 -9.79 -32.19 15.29
N ARG A 294 -9.75 -32.37 13.97
CA ARG A 294 -8.56 -32.83 13.24
C ARG A 294 -7.62 -31.70 12.85
N PHE A 295 -8.10 -30.48 12.94
CA PHE A 295 -7.26 -29.31 12.68
C PHE A 295 -6.76 -28.76 14.01
N LEU A 296 -5.49 -29.05 14.30
CA LEU A 296 -4.88 -28.82 15.61
C LEU A 296 -4.41 -27.39 15.83
N SER A 297 -4.01 -26.68 14.76
CA SER A 297 -3.51 -25.31 14.88
C SER A 297 -4.60 -24.26 15.02
N GLY A 298 -5.70 -24.42 14.30
CA GLY A 298 -6.85 -23.52 14.40
C GLY A 298 -6.83 -22.34 13.41
N GLN A 299 -7.88 -21.52 13.53
CA GLN A 299 -8.19 -20.39 12.67
C GLN A 299 -8.15 -19.08 13.43
N PHE A 300 -7.77 -18.00 12.77
CA PHE A 300 -7.90 -16.63 13.26
C PHE A 300 -8.57 -15.75 12.20
N ALA A 301 -9.20 -14.66 12.62
CA ALA A 301 -9.74 -13.64 11.71
C ALA A 301 -8.67 -12.62 11.39
N SER A 302 -8.54 -12.21 10.13
CA SER A 302 -7.58 -11.20 9.70
C SER A 302 -8.25 -10.10 8.90
N TYR A 303 -7.92 -8.86 9.24
CA TYR A 303 -8.53 -7.68 8.62
C TYR A 303 -7.49 -6.65 8.23
N HIS A 304 -7.74 -5.96 7.11
CA HIS A 304 -7.06 -4.74 6.72
C HIS A 304 -7.90 -3.57 7.21
N VAL A 305 -7.44 -2.81 8.21
CA VAL A 305 -8.22 -1.73 8.80
C VAL A 305 -7.38 -0.45 8.90
N TYR A 306 -7.76 0.53 8.11
CA TYR A 306 -7.12 1.85 8.08
C TYR A 306 -7.98 2.88 8.82
N PRO A 307 -7.38 3.87 9.54
CA PRO A 307 -8.15 4.81 10.35
C PRO A 307 -9.01 5.78 9.52
N TYR A 308 -8.66 6.00 8.27
CA TYR A 308 -9.29 6.97 7.39
C TYR A 308 -10.32 6.37 6.41
N TYR A 309 -10.40 5.05 6.28
CA TYR A 309 -11.33 4.41 5.35
C TYR A 309 -11.75 3.01 5.86
N PRO A 310 -13.04 2.72 5.84
CA PRO A 310 -14.19 3.62 5.54
C PRO A 310 -14.74 4.37 6.75
N ASP A 311 -14.05 4.65 7.78
CA ASP A 311 -14.41 5.42 9.00
C ASP A 311 -15.92 5.53 9.29
N TYR A 312 -16.60 4.38 9.40
CA TYR A 312 -18.05 4.28 9.58
C TYR A 312 -18.53 5.03 10.83
N TYR A 313 -17.85 4.86 11.94
CA TYR A 313 -18.22 5.53 13.19
C TYR A 313 -17.98 7.04 13.14
N GLY A 314 -16.92 7.49 12.47
CA GLY A 314 -16.69 8.92 12.25
C GLY A 314 -17.77 9.54 11.36
N PHE A 315 -18.19 8.82 10.33
CA PHE A 315 -19.34 9.24 9.49
C PHE A 315 -20.64 9.30 10.31
N MET A 316 -20.95 8.27 11.09
CA MET A 316 -22.14 8.25 11.95
C MET A 316 -22.15 9.44 12.91
N ASP A 317 -21.01 9.74 13.51
CA ASP A 317 -20.86 10.86 14.43
C ASP A 317 -21.15 12.21 13.78
N VAL A 318 -20.54 12.47 12.62
CA VAL A 318 -20.76 13.71 11.85
C VAL A 318 -22.22 13.81 11.40
N MET A 319 -22.83 12.70 11.00
CA MET A 319 -24.24 12.68 10.55
C MET A 319 -25.25 12.72 11.69
N GLY A 320 -24.81 12.72 12.95
CA GLY A 320 -25.68 12.70 14.13
C GLY A 320 -26.41 11.37 14.32
N ILE A 321 -25.89 10.27 13.72
CA ILE A 321 -26.37 8.93 13.96
C ILE A 321 -25.79 8.46 15.28
N GLU A 322 -26.61 7.82 16.12
CA GLU A 322 -26.16 7.37 17.44
C GLU A 322 -25.04 6.31 17.33
N VAL A 323 -23.93 6.59 18.00
CA VAL A 323 -22.81 5.64 18.15
C VAL A 323 -22.88 5.06 19.55
N GLU A 324 -23.12 3.74 19.62
CA GLU A 324 -23.20 3.04 20.91
C GLU A 324 -21.86 3.17 21.67
N ASN A 325 -21.97 3.43 22.98
CA ASN A 325 -20.79 3.57 23.86
C ASN A 325 -19.75 4.64 23.43
N LYS A 326 -20.08 5.60 22.60
CA LYS A 326 -19.18 6.64 22.11
C LYS A 326 -18.30 7.26 23.20
N ARG A 327 -18.87 7.49 24.40
CA ARG A 327 -18.14 8.13 25.51
C ARG A 327 -16.88 7.38 25.95
N GLN A 328 -16.84 6.06 25.84
CA GLN A 328 -15.66 5.28 26.23
C GLN A 328 -14.49 5.45 25.24
N PHE A 329 -14.79 5.88 24.02
CA PHE A 329 -13.82 6.14 22.97
C PHE A 329 -13.56 7.63 22.76
N THR A 330 -14.08 8.49 23.62
CA THR A 330 -13.88 9.94 23.59
C THR A 330 -12.88 10.35 24.67
N ASN A 331 -11.83 11.05 24.29
CA ASN A 331 -10.79 11.51 25.22
C ASN A 331 -11.27 12.70 26.06
N SER A 332 -10.42 13.19 26.98
CA SER A 332 -10.72 14.31 27.86
C SER A 332 -10.95 15.64 27.15
N GLU A 333 -10.47 15.77 25.90
CA GLU A 333 -10.65 16.96 25.06
C GLU A 333 -11.90 16.89 24.19
N GLY A 334 -12.65 15.78 24.28
CA GLY A 334 -13.86 15.56 23.52
C GLY A 334 -13.64 14.97 22.12
N VAL A 335 -12.42 14.55 21.80
CA VAL A 335 -12.09 13.90 20.52
C VAL A 335 -12.52 12.45 20.57
N PHE A 336 -13.34 12.06 19.62
CA PHE A 336 -13.83 10.70 19.45
C PHE A 336 -12.86 9.88 18.58
N ASN A 337 -12.39 8.74 19.09
CA ASN A 337 -11.55 7.79 18.39
C ASN A 337 -12.42 6.70 17.73
N SER A 338 -12.89 6.99 16.51
CA SER A 338 -13.75 6.10 15.73
C SER A 338 -13.04 4.81 15.32
N TYR A 339 -11.74 4.86 15.05
CA TYR A 339 -10.91 3.70 14.73
C TYR A 339 -10.88 2.67 15.85
N ARG A 340 -10.59 3.12 17.09
CA ARG A 340 -10.60 2.24 18.26
C ARG A 340 -11.99 1.68 18.54
N ALA A 341 -13.05 2.49 18.32
CA ALA A 341 -14.43 2.01 18.48
C ALA A 341 -14.72 0.87 17.48
N TYR A 342 -14.34 1.03 16.22
CA TYR A 342 -14.50 0.00 15.21
C TYR A 342 -13.72 -1.29 15.54
N LEU A 343 -12.45 -1.18 15.87
CA LEU A 343 -11.60 -2.33 16.24
C LEU A 343 -12.17 -3.10 17.45
N THR A 344 -12.66 -2.37 18.44
CA THR A 344 -13.28 -2.97 19.64
C THR A 344 -14.54 -3.74 19.26
N THR A 345 -15.41 -3.15 18.43
CA THR A 345 -16.63 -3.80 17.95
C THR A 345 -16.32 -5.04 17.14
N LEU A 346 -15.36 -4.94 16.21
CA LEU A 346 -14.92 -6.06 15.38
C LEU A 346 -14.35 -7.21 16.24
N ASN A 347 -13.47 -6.90 17.19
CA ASN A 347 -12.91 -7.94 18.07
C ASN A 347 -13.99 -8.55 18.97
N GLN A 348 -14.97 -7.78 19.45
CA GLN A 348 -16.07 -8.31 20.28
C GLN A 348 -17.00 -9.22 19.49
N TYR A 349 -17.19 -8.96 18.20
CA TYR A 349 -18.00 -9.79 17.31
C TYR A 349 -17.43 -11.22 17.17
N HIS A 350 -16.12 -11.34 16.99
CA HIS A 350 -15.46 -12.62 16.77
C HIS A 350 -15.30 -13.44 18.05
N THR A 351 -15.38 -14.76 17.91
CA THR A 351 -15.08 -15.74 18.97
C THR A 351 -13.64 -16.24 18.93
N MET A 352 -12.96 -16.05 17.79
CA MET A 352 -11.57 -16.41 17.52
C MET A 352 -10.62 -15.20 17.65
N PRO A 353 -9.28 -15.40 17.63
CA PRO A 353 -8.33 -14.29 17.63
C PRO A 353 -8.53 -13.38 16.41
N VAL A 354 -8.48 -12.07 16.61
CA VAL A 354 -8.48 -11.08 15.53
C VAL A 354 -7.09 -10.48 15.37
N VAL A 355 -6.54 -10.54 14.17
CA VAL A 355 -5.27 -9.91 13.79
C VAL A 355 -5.55 -8.81 12.78
N ILE A 356 -5.10 -7.60 13.06
CA ILE A 356 -5.13 -6.52 12.09
C ILE A 356 -3.93 -6.71 11.16
N ALA A 357 -4.18 -7.37 10.04
CA ALA A 357 -3.15 -7.80 9.08
C ALA A 357 -2.62 -6.67 8.21
N GLU A 358 -3.34 -5.54 8.16
CA GLU A 358 -2.86 -4.26 7.66
C GLU A 358 -3.44 -3.11 8.48
N PHE A 359 -2.57 -2.20 8.86
CA PHE A 359 -2.86 -0.85 9.29
C PHE A 359 -1.70 0.04 8.87
N GLY A 360 -1.97 1.29 8.56
CA GLY A 360 -0.91 2.18 8.09
C GLY A 360 -1.43 3.57 7.81
N VAL A 361 -0.49 4.50 7.70
CA VAL A 361 -0.73 5.87 7.29
C VAL A 361 0.42 6.28 6.39
N PRO A 362 0.18 6.64 5.12
CA PRO A 362 1.23 7.04 4.21
C PRO A 362 1.64 8.50 4.41
N THR A 363 2.90 8.76 4.17
CA THR A 363 3.38 10.12 3.93
C THR A 363 3.10 10.49 2.48
N SER A 364 2.92 11.71 2.14
CA SER A 364 2.97 12.26 0.79
C SER A 364 2.49 13.70 0.79
N ARG A 365 2.71 14.40 -0.30
CA ARG A 365 2.13 15.72 -0.52
C ARG A 365 0.63 15.63 -0.85
N GLY A 366 0.24 14.70 -1.70
CA GLY A 366 -1.17 14.48 -2.04
C GLY A 366 -1.94 13.81 -0.92
N ARG A 367 -3.27 14.04 -0.87
CA ARG A 367 -4.19 13.43 0.07
C ARG A 367 -5.40 12.86 -0.67
N ALA A 368 -5.83 11.66 -0.29
CA ALA A 368 -7.03 11.04 -0.85
C ALA A 368 -8.23 11.11 0.10
N GLN A 369 -7.99 11.00 1.39
CA GLN A 369 -9.03 11.01 2.43
C GLN A 369 -8.40 11.15 3.83
N SER A 370 -9.22 11.42 4.84
CA SER A 370 -8.78 11.50 6.24
C SER A 370 -9.87 11.02 7.20
N ASP A 371 -9.43 10.55 8.35
CA ASP A 371 -10.33 10.39 9.49
C ASP A 371 -10.78 11.77 9.97
N ARG A 372 -12.04 11.87 10.37
CA ARG A 372 -12.66 13.16 10.67
C ARG A 372 -12.30 13.74 12.03
N ASN A 373 -11.77 12.91 12.92
CA ASN A 373 -11.62 13.30 14.33
C ASN A 373 -10.16 13.39 14.75
N THR A 374 -9.29 12.52 14.24
CA THR A 374 -7.89 12.41 14.70
C THR A 374 -6.86 12.86 13.67
N ASN A 375 -7.31 13.30 12.49
CA ASN A 375 -6.47 13.74 11.37
C ASN A 375 -5.49 12.70 10.81
N ARG A 376 -5.69 11.41 11.11
CA ARG A 376 -4.93 10.35 10.46
C ARG A 376 -5.45 10.24 9.02
N ALA A 377 -4.59 10.45 8.06
CA ALA A 377 -5.02 10.62 6.68
C ALA A 377 -4.28 9.69 5.72
N GLN A 378 -4.90 9.43 4.59
CA GLN A 378 -4.22 8.80 3.46
C GLN A 378 -3.51 9.90 2.66
N GLY A 379 -2.32 10.26 3.11
CA GLY A 379 -1.47 11.30 2.55
C GLY A 379 -1.70 12.71 3.13
N GLY A 380 -0.92 13.68 2.68
CA GLY A 380 -0.87 15.00 3.27
C GLY A 380 -0.24 15.00 4.67
N MET A 381 0.57 14.00 4.98
CA MET A 381 1.21 13.78 6.27
C MET A 381 2.73 13.71 6.11
N SER A 382 3.45 14.32 7.04
CA SER A 382 4.90 14.20 7.13
C SER A 382 5.32 12.83 7.71
N GLU A 383 6.60 12.48 7.62
CA GLU A 383 7.13 11.28 8.27
C GLU A 383 6.98 11.33 9.80
N ALA A 384 7.06 12.52 10.41
CA ALA A 384 6.80 12.69 11.84
C ALA A 384 5.32 12.42 12.19
N ASP A 385 4.39 12.95 11.37
CA ASP A 385 2.96 12.67 11.51
C ASP A 385 2.65 11.18 11.32
N GLN A 386 3.31 10.52 10.38
CA GLN A 386 3.19 9.08 10.16
C GLN A 386 3.64 8.29 11.39
N ALA A 387 4.78 8.65 11.98
CA ALA A 387 5.32 7.98 13.15
C ALA A 387 4.33 8.05 14.33
N ASP A 388 3.76 9.23 14.60
CA ASP A 388 2.76 9.42 15.66
C ASP A 388 1.44 8.68 15.35
N ALA A 389 0.98 8.72 14.10
CA ALA A 389 -0.22 8.02 13.68
C ALA A 389 -0.07 6.50 13.77
N LEU A 390 1.05 5.93 13.33
CA LEU A 390 1.32 4.49 13.43
C LEU A 390 1.38 4.02 14.88
N LYS A 391 2.03 4.80 15.75
CA LYS A 391 2.07 4.52 17.18
C LYS A 391 0.66 4.49 17.78
N THR A 392 -0.15 5.50 17.51
CA THR A 392 -1.52 5.57 18.05
C THR A 392 -2.43 4.49 17.46
N CYS A 393 -2.28 4.13 16.18
CA CYS A 393 -2.99 2.99 15.59
C CYS A 393 -2.64 1.67 16.29
N TYR A 394 -1.34 1.42 16.52
CA TYR A 394 -0.91 0.23 17.26
C TYR A 394 -1.49 0.19 18.67
N GLU A 395 -1.44 1.31 19.41
CA GLU A 395 -2.02 1.43 20.75
C GLU A 395 -3.54 1.18 20.74
N ASP A 396 -4.26 1.65 19.73
CA ASP A 396 -5.70 1.41 19.54
C ASP A 396 -6.00 -0.07 19.27
N ILE A 397 -5.20 -0.74 18.43
CA ILE A 397 -5.33 -2.18 18.14
C ILE A 397 -5.13 -3.01 19.41
N MET A 398 -4.11 -2.70 20.20
CA MET A 398 -3.84 -3.39 21.45
C MET A 398 -4.92 -3.12 22.50
N ALA A 399 -5.40 -1.87 22.59
CA ALA A 399 -6.47 -1.50 23.51
C ALA A 399 -7.84 -2.10 23.12
N ALA A 400 -8.02 -2.50 21.87
CA ALA A 400 -9.17 -3.27 21.38
C ALA A 400 -9.03 -4.78 21.65
N GLU A 401 -7.94 -5.21 22.31
CA GLU A 401 -7.64 -6.61 22.68
C GLU A 401 -7.49 -7.53 21.44
N CYS A 402 -7.05 -6.99 20.30
CA CYS A 402 -6.71 -7.80 19.14
C CYS A 402 -5.47 -8.68 19.43
N ALA A 403 -5.39 -9.85 18.82
CA ALA A 403 -4.31 -10.82 19.03
C ALA A 403 -2.99 -10.41 18.33
N GLY A 404 -3.02 -9.38 17.52
CA GLY A 404 -1.84 -8.84 16.89
C GLY A 404 -2.13 -7.80 15.81
N SER A 405 -1.05 -7.21 15.33
CA SER A 405 -1.06 -6.16 14.33
C SER A 405 0.11 -6.32 13.36
N ILE A 406 -0.10 -5.97 12.10
CA ILE A 406 0.92 -6.04 11.05
C ILE A 406 0.89 -4.72 10.27
N VAL A 407 1.92 -3.90 10.47
CA VAL A 407 1.97 -2.58 9.82
C VAL A 407 2.16 -2.70 8.32
N PHE A 408 1.43 -1.92 7.56
CA PHE A 408 1.61 -1.73 6.14
C PHE A 408 2.37 -0.41 5.93
N THR A 409 3.63 -0.44 5.49
CA THR A 409 4.45 -1.55 5.01
C THR A 409 5.93 -1.31 5.38
N TRP A 410 6.84 -2.25 5.11
CA TRP A 410 8.27 -2.10 5.42
C TRP A 410 8.92 -1.01 4.59
N GLN A 411 8.84 -1.09 3.27
CA GLN A 411 9.48 -0.15 2.35
C GLN A 411 8.48 0.60 1.48
N ASP A 412 8.86 1.78 1.03
CA ASP A 412 8.15 2.49 -0.03
C ASP A 412 8.10 1.68 -1.32
N GLU A 413 6.97 1.74 -2.01
CA GLU A 413 6.72 0.96 -3.22
C GLU A 413 6.40 1.88 -4.41
N TRP A 414 7.43 2.34 -5.10
CA TRP A 414 7.30 3.34 -6.18
C TRP A 414 6.41 2.89 -7.35
N PHE A 415 6.21 1.60 -7.55
CA PHE A 415 5.32 1.09 -8.60
C PHE A 415 3.83 1.37 -8.31
N LYS A 416 3.48 1.66 -7.06
CA LYS A 416 2.09 1.89 -6.64
C LYS A 416 1.55 3.24 -7.14
N ARG A 417 0.22 3.33 -7.15
CA ARG A 417 -0.55 4.47 -7.62
C ARG A 417 -1.82 4.61 -6.80
N THR A 418 -2.25 5.84 -6.58
CA THR A 418 -3.55 6.11 -5.95
C THR A 418 -4.61 6.39 -7.01
N TRP A 419 -5.85 6.03 -6.74
CA TRP A 419 -6.97 6.24 -7.66
C TRP A 419 -7.14 7.71 -8.08
N ASN A 420 -6.83 8.69 -7.22
CA ASN A 420 -6.97 10.12 -7.52
C ASN A 420 -5.79 10.74 -8.27
N THR A 421 -4.69 10.03 -8.44
CA THR A 421 -3.52 10.47 -9.20
C THR A 421 -3.21 9.61 -10.43
N MET A 422 -3.73 8.38 -10.47
CA MET A 422 -3.37 7.43 -11.53
C MET A 422 -3.70 7.89 -12.96
N ALA A 423 -4.66 8.78 -13.09
CA ALA A 423 -5.02 9.37 -14.37
C ALA A 423 -4.02 10.42 -14.86
N TYR A 424 -3.11 10.88 -13.99
CA TYR A 424 -2.11 11.91 -14.28
C TYR A 424 -0.71 11.33 -14.55
N THR A 425 -0.55 10.00 -14.52
CA THR A 425 0.75 9.34 -14.61
C THR A 425 0.77 8.26 -15.68
N ASP A 426 1.94 7.99 -16.27
CA ASP A 426 2.16 6.81 -17.10
C ASP A 426 2.37 5.59 -16.21
N LEU A 427 1.34 4.77 -16.08
CA LEU A 427 1.32 3.60 -15.21
C LEU A 427 2.36 2.54 -15.55
N ASN A 428 2.95 2.58 -16.75
CA ASN A 428 4.03 1.67 -17.13
C ASN A 428 5.41 2.15 -16.69
N LYS A 429 5.49 3.34 -16.08
CA LYS A 429 6.74 3.99 -15.71
C LYS A 429 6.81 4.39 -14.22
N THR A 430 5.77 4.11 -13.46
CA THR A 430 5.71 4.47 -12.03
C THR A 430 6.92 4.00 -11.21
N PRO A 431 7.56 2.83 -11.44
CA PRO A 431 8.71 2.42 -10.64
C PRO A 431 9.96 3.27 -10.82
N TYR A 432 10.06 4.04 -11.92
CA TYR A 432 11.29 4.75 -12.30
C TYR A 432 11.43 6.13 -11.69
N TRP A 433 10.42 6.62 -10.97
CA TRP A 433 10.43 7.92 -10.32
C TRP A 433 9.47 7.96 -9.14
N SER A 434 9.75 8.86 -8.20
CA SER A 434 8.88 9.03 -7.03
C SER A 434 7.79 10.06 -7.35
N ASP A 435 6.55 9.61 -7.46
CA ASP A 435 5.38 10.49 -7.58
C ASP A 435 4.94 10.98 -6.21
N TYR A 436 5.48 12.11 -5.78
CA TYR A 436 5.23 12.67 -4.46
C TYR A 436 3.79 13.18 -4.24
N GLN A 437 2.96 13.18 -5.27
CA GLN A 437 1.53 13.45 -5.18
C GLN A 437 0.71 12.19 -4.85
N THR A 438 1.20 11.00 -5.19
CA THR A 438 0.51 9.76 -4.85
C THR A 438 0.90 9.30 -3.45
N ASN A 439 -0.09 8.91 -2.67
CA ASN A 439 0.11 8.45 -1.31
C ASN A 439 0.38 6.95 -1.21
N GLU A 440 -0.01 6.15 -2.17
CA GLU A 440 0.23 4.70 -2.14
C GLU A 440 1.71 4.31 -2.22
N GLN A 441 2.58 5.17 -2.73
CA GLN A 441 4.01 4.90 -2.79
C GLN A 441 4.72 4.99 -1.43
N PHE A 442 4.13 5.69 -0.45
CA PHE A 442 4.83 6.18 0.75
C PHE A 442 4.27 5.64 2.06
N PHE A 443 3.85 4.39 2.08
CA PHE A 443 3.50 3.68 3.31
C PHE A 443 4.71 3.13 4.07
N GLY A 444 5.89 3.13 3.45
CA GLY A 444 7.09 2.51 3.98
C GLY A 444 7.56 3.11 5.30
N LEU A 445 8.00 2.22 6.22
CA LEU A 445 8.85 2.62 7.34
C LEU A 445 10.28 2.93 6.86
N LEU A 446 10.65 2.40 5.71
CA LEU A 446 11.90 2.62 5.00
C LEU A 446 11.60 3.37 3.71
N THR A 447 12.18 4.56 3.56
CA THR A 447 12.13 5.35 2.33
C THR A 447 13.41 5.18 1.50
N PHE A 448 13.39 5.68 0.27
CA PHE A 448 14.55 5.68 -0.62
C PHE A 448 14.91 7.09 -1.06
N ASP A 449 16.19 7.43 -0.96
CA ASP A 449 16.72 8.63 -1.59
C ASP A 449 16.89 8.43 -3.09
N ALA A 450 16.73 9.51 -3.85
CA ALA A 450 17.05 9.52 -5.27
C ALA A 450 18.56 9.45 -5.51
N GLY A 451 18.95 8.90 -6.66
CA GLY A 451 20.35 8.79 -7.05
C GLY A 451 21.08 7.60 -6.42
N LYS A 452 22.42 7.64 -6.48
CA LYS A 452 23.25 6.49 -6.06
C LYS A 452 23.58 6.48 -4.57
N GLU A 453 23.74 7.66 -3.96
CA GLU A 453 24.17 7.79 -2.58
C GLU A 453 23.22 8.68 -1.76
N LYS A 454 22.69 9.73 -2.39
CA LYS A 454 21.75 10.68 -1.80
C LYS A 454 21.07 11.51 -2.89
N SER A 455 20.08 12.31 -2.50
CA SER A 455 19.48 13.33 -3.37
C SER A 455 20.52 14.32 -3.90
N VAL A 456 20.27 14.91 -5.07
CA VAL A 456 21.22 15.84 -5.72
C VAL A 456 21.42 17.14 -4.93
N CYS A 457 20.40 17.53 -4.15
CA CYS A 457 20.44 18.57 -3.14
C CYS A 457 19.28 18.40 -2.16
N TYR A 458 19.36 19.09 -1.04
CA TYR A 458 18.27 19.22 -0.08
C TYR A 458 17.81 20.67 0.00
N VAL A 459 16.58 20.89 0.41
CA VAL A 459 16.05 22.21 0.74
C VAL A 459 16.26 22.39 2.24
N ASP A 460 17.38 22.98 2.64
CA ASP A 460 17.79 23.05 4.05
C ASP A 460 18.49 24.36 4.46
N GLY A 461 18.72 25.28 3.50
CA GLY A 461 19.41 26.54 3.69
C GLY A 461 20.92 26.43 3.51
N ASP A 462 21.50 25.23 3.34
CA ASP A 462 22.91 25.06 2.98
C ASP A 462 23.09 25.08 1.47
N VAL A 463 23.53 26.20 0.94
CA VAL A 463 23.68 26.41 -0.51
C VAL A 463 25.02 25.92 -1.07
N ASN A 464 25.86 25.25 -0.27
CA ASN A 464 27.22 24.83 -0.69
C ASN A 464 27.19 23.73 -1.77
N GLU A 465 26.10 23.02 -1.91
CA GLU A 465 25.92 22.02 -2.98
C GLU A 465 25.61 22.65 -4.35
N TRP A 466 25.16 23.91 -4.39
CA TRP A 466 24.91 24.63 -5.63
C TRP A 466 26.21 25.18 -6.22
N THR A 467 26.37 25.09 -7.52
CA THR A 467 27.58 25.52 -8.23
C THR A 467 27.25 26.52 -9.34
N GLU A 468 28.29 27.26 -9.81
CA GLU A 468 28.13 28.16 -10.95
C GLU A 468 27.63 27.45 -12.24
N ALA A 469 27.88 26.15 -12.37
CA ALA A 469 27.43 25.36 -13.49
C ALA A 469 25.90 25.15 -13.49
N ASP A 470 25.24 25.26 -12.36
CA ASP A 470 23.80 25.12 -12.20
C ASP A 470 23.06 26.43 -12.55
N GLN A 471 23.78 27.55 -12.61
CA GLN A 471 23.18 28.87 -12.86
C GLN A 471 22.73 29.01 -14.31
N VAL A 472 21.45 29.31 -14.52
CA VAL A 472 20.84 29.47 -15.84
C VAL A 472 20.48 30.90 -16.16
N GLN A 473 20.26 31.74 -15.15
CA GLN A 473 19.90 33.15 -15.35
C GLN A 473 20.51 34.03 -14.28
N GLN A 474 20.98 35.21 -14.70
CA GLN A 474 21.35 36.29 -13.80
C GLN A 474 20.83 37.60 -14.39
N THR A 475 20.17 38.39 -13.57
CA THR A 475 19.56 39.66 -13.99
C THR A 475 19.77 40.73 -12.93
N ALA A 476 20.22 41.92 -13.34
CA ALA A 476 20.21 43.09 -12.49
C ALA A 476 18.80 43.71 -12.44
N THR A 477 18.24 43.84 -11.28
CA THR A 477 16.95 44.50 -11.04
C THR A 477 17.15 45.86 -10.35
N PRO A 478 16.13 46.73 -10.35
CA PRO A 478 16.20 47.99 -9.57
C PRO A 478 16.37 47.75 -8.05
N PHE A 479 16.16 46.51 -7.59
CA PHE A 479 16.19 46.11 -6.17
C PHE A 479 17.37 45.17 -5.84
N GLY A 480 18.39 45.13 -6.67
CA GLY A 480 19.56 44.25 -6.50
C GLY A 480 19.69 43.18 -7.58
N GLN A 481 20.70 42.34 -7.44
CA GLN A 481 20.92 41.19 -8.33
C GLN A 481 19.97 40.06 -8.01
N LEU A 482 19.54 39.35 -9.06
CA LEU A 482 18.76 38.12 -8.96
C LEU A 482 19.43 37.05 -9.82
N SER A 483 19.73 35.89 -9.25
CA SER A 483 20.18 34.73 -9.99
C SER A 483 19.27 33.52 -9.75
N LEU A 484 19.16 32.64 -10.75
CA LEU A 484 18.38 31.45 -10.74
C LEU A 484 19.26 30.26 -11.17
N SER A 485 19.20 29.18 -10.40
CA SER A 485 19.83 27.88 -10.70
C SER A 485 18.81 26.77 -10.60
N TYR A 486 19.04 25.66 -11.28
CA TYR A 486 18.17 24.49 -11.15
C TYR A 486 18.96 23.17 -11.16
N ARG A 487 18.37 22.17 -10.52
CA ARG A 487 18.76 20.75 -10.55
C ARG A 487 17.51 19.87 -10.62
N TYR A 488 17.70 18.60 -10.83
CA TYR A 488 16.62 17.62 -10.77
C TYR A 488 17.16 16.22 -10.47
N ASP A 489 16.29 15.38 -9.92
CA ASP A 489 16.50 13.96 -9.72
C ASP A 489 15.20 13.17 -9.96
N GLU A 490 15.13 11.93 -9.53
CA GLU A 490 13.98 11.05 -9.71
C GLU A 490 12.77 11.46 -8.85
N LYS A 491 12.94 12.35 -7.87
CA LYS A 491 11.88 12.84 -6.99
C LYS A 491 11.39 14.24 -7.34
N PHE A 492 12.32 15.17 -7.56
CA PHE A 492 12.00 16.60 -7.60
C PHE A 492 12.73 17.36 -8.72
N PHE A 493 12.09 18.44 -9.11
CA PHE A 493 12.74 19.57 -9.74
C PHE A 493 13.09 20.61 -8.68
N TYR A 494 14.37 20.99 -8.59
CA TYR A 494 14.89 21.92 -7.60
C TYR A 494 15.20 23.26 -8.23
N LEU A 495 14.88 24.32 -7.50
CA LEU A 495 15.25 25.70 -7.85
C LEU A 495 16.03 26.33 -6.70
N TYR A 496 17.07 27.06 -7.05
CA TYR A 496 17.78 27.93 -6.13
C TYR A 496 17.75 29.35 -6.65
N ILE A 497 17.32 30.28 -5.80
CA ILE A 497 17.21 31.70 -6.09
C ILE A 497 18.14 32.44 -5.11
N ASN A 498 19.03 33.25 -5.65
CA ASN A 498 19.77 34.24 -4.86
C ASN A 498 19.30 35.64 -5.26
N LYS A 499 18.62 36.32 -4.32
CA LYS A 499 18.11 37.68 -4.49
C LYS A 499 18.70 38.62 -3.45
N GLU A 500 19.57 39.51 -3.89
CA GLU A 500 20.19 40.50 -3.05
C GLU A 500 19.16 41.33 -2.25
N ASN A 501 19.35 41.42 -0.94
CA ASN A 501 18.47 42.10 0.03
C ASN A 501 17.02 41.56 0.03
N TYR A 502 16.86 40.26 -0.05
CA TYR A 502 15.51 39.64 0.00
C TYR A 502 14.89 39.79 1.39
N ASN A 503 13.63 40.22 1.41
CA ASN A 503 12.84 40.29 2.63
C ASN A 503 11.48 39.56 2.39
N PRO A 504 11.27 38.35 2.94
CA PRO A 504 10.07 37.58 2.71
C PRO A 504 8.75 38.22 3.22
N GLU A 505 8.84 39.22 4.12
CA GLU A 505 7.67 39.93 4.62
C GLU A 505 7.14 40.99 3.66
N VAL A 506 7.96 41.45 2.72
CA VAL A 506 7.59 42.56 1.81
C VAL A 506 7.84 42.26 0.35
N ASP A 507 8.78 41.38 0.04
CA ASP A 507 9.13 41.00 -1.32
C ASP A 507 8.25 39.82 -1.77
N LYS A 508 7.60 39.98 -2.92
CA LYS A 508 6.84 38.92 -3.57
C LYS A 508 7.47 38.60 -4.92
N LEU A 509 7.78 37.33 -5.14
CA LEU A 509 8.39 36.87 -6.37
C LEU A 509 7.35 36.03 -7.17
N TRP A 510 7.29 36.28 -8.48
CA TRP A 510 6.51 35.49 -9.43
C TRP A 510 7.47 34.87 -10.43
N ILE A 511 7.48 33.56 -10.51
CA ILE A 511 8.36 32.79 -11.38
C ILE A 511 7.47 32.04 -12.38
N PRO A 512 7.30 32.58 -13.62
CA PRO A 512 6.56 31.87 -14.64
C PRO A 512 7.34 30.66 -15.13
N ILE A 513 6.66 29.51 -15.26
CA ILE A 513 7.23 28.25 -15.72
C ILE A 513 6.45 27.79 -16.95
N ASP A 514 7.21 27.54 -18.03
CA ASP A 514 6.72 27.06 -19.32
C ASP A 514 7.15 25.59 -19.46
N THR A 515 6.21 24.66 -19.43
CA THR A 515 6.46 23.22 -19.55
C THR A 515 6.04 22.66 -20.90
N THR A 516 5.15 23.35 -21.63
CA THR A 516 4.70 22.91 -22.95
C THR A 516 4.49 24.09 -23.92
N PRO A 517 4.92 23.97 -25.19
CA PRO A 517 4.69 25.01 -26.20
C PRO A 517 3.23 25.07 -26.70
N LYS A 518 2.33 24.25 -26.18
CA LYS A 518 0.96 24.08 -26.71
C LYS A 518 -0.10 24.86 -25.95
N THR A 519 0.17 25.18 -24.68
CA THR A 519 -0.68 25.97 -23.81
C THR A 519 0.11 27.16 -23.23
N GLY A 520 -0.39 27.78 -22.23
CA GLY A 520 0.26 28.86 -21.51
C GLY A 520 -0.25 30.25 -21.88
N SER A 521 0.03 31.19 -21.00
CA SER A 521 -0.33 32.60 -21.16
C SER A 521 0.84 33.52 -20.85
N THR A 522 0.95 34.60 -21.62
CA THR A 522 1.89 35.70 -21.31
C THR A 522 1.38 36.63 -20.22
N ARG A 523 0.20 36.38 -19.67
CA ARG A 523 -0.42 37.15 -18.57
C ARG A 523 -1.02 36.20 -17.54
N CYS A 524 -0.97 36.63 -16.29
CA CYS A 524 -1.65 36.00 -15.18
C CYS A 524 -2.51 37.05 -14.47
N ASP A 525 -3.78 36.75 -14.25
CA ASP A 525 -4.68 37.67 -13.55
C ASP A 525 -4.15 37.99 -12.14
N GLY A 526 -4.19 39.25 -11.75
CA GLY A 526 -3.60 39.71 -10.49
C GLY A 526 -2.09 40.08 -10.55
N ILE A 527 -1.39 39.77 -11.66
CA ILE A 527 -0.01 40.19 -11.90
C ILE A 527 0.02 41.31 -12.93
N ALA A 528 0.50 42.47 -12.55
CA ALA A 528 0.50 43.68 -13.39
C ALA A 528 1.54 43.65 -14.54
N ARG A 529 2.25 42.56 -14.73
CA ARG A 529 3.31 42.39 -15.73
C ARG A 529 2.98 41.27 -16.69
N SER A 530 3.44 41.42 -17.95
CA SER A 530 3.41 40.35 -18.92
C SER A 530 4.70 39.53 -18.85
N PHE A 531 4.59 38.24 -19.11
CA PHE A 531 5.73 37.33 -19.25
C PHE A 531 6.33 37.42 -20.66
N GLU A 532 7.60 37.14 -20.80
CA GLU A 532 8.27 37.12 -22.11
C GLU A 532 7.87 35.90 -22.95
N ARG A 533 7.51 34.81 -22.27
CA ARG A 533 7.02 33.56 -22.87
C ARG A 533 5.71 33.14 -22.24
N PRO A 534 4.84 32.42 -22.94
CA PRO A 534 3.67 31.81 -22.34
C PRO A 534 4.07 30.91 -21.17
N ALA A 535 3.39 31.02 -20.06
CA ALA A 535 3.62 30.18 -18.87
C ALA A 535 2.40 29.27 -18.64
N ASP A 536 2.67 28.02 -18.29
CA ASP A 536 1.67 27.04 -17.86
C ASP A 536 1.45 27.08 -16.35
N PHE A 537 2.49 27.44 -15.61
CA PHE A 537 2.48 27.57 -14.17
C PHE A 537 3.07 28.92 -13.73
N VAL A 538 2.65 29.36 -12.54
CA VAL A 538 3.33 30.47 -11.85
C VAL A 538 3.63 30.05 -10.43
N LEU A 539 4.91 30.00 -10.10
CA LEU A 539 5.38 29.84 -8.73
C LEU A 539 5.37 31.22 -8.05
N ILE A 540 4.68 31.32 -6.96
CA ILE A 540 4.50 32.54 -6.18
C ILE A 540 5.17 32.34 -4.83
N LEU A 541 6.21 33.14 -4.55
CA LEU A 541 6.80 33.25 -3.22
C LEU A 541 6.25 34.50 -2.54
N ASP A 542 5.52 34.30 -1.46
CA ASP A 542 4.79 35.34 -0.71
C ASP A 542 4.87 35.05 0.79
N GLY A 543 6.05 35.22 1.35
CA GLY A 543 6.35 34.83 2.73
C GLY A 543 6.35 33.30 2.93
N THR A 544 6.38 32.90 4.19
CA THR A 544 6.41 31.50 4.58
C THR A 544 5.05 30.80 4.51
N GLU A 545 3.94 31.57 4.55
CA GLU A 545 2.60 31.04 4.72
C GLU A 545 1.74 31.07 3.45
N ASN A 546 2.07 31.93 2.46
CA ASN A 546 1.21 32.15 1.30
C ASN A 546 1.84 31.71 -0.02
N SER A 547 3.03 31.15 0.03
CA SER A 547 3.75 30.66 -1.15
C SER A 547 3.03 29.48 -1.79
N ARG A 548 2.93 29.48 -3.13
CA ARG A 548 2.20 28.45 -3.86
C ARG A 548 2.61 28.32 -5.33
N LEU A 549 2.28 27.18 -5.92
CA LEU A 549 2.30 26.97 -7.36
C LEU A 549 0.86 26.97 -7.86
N ILE A 550 0.58 27.75 -8.91
CA ILE A 550 -0.72 27.78 -9.60
C ILE A 550 -0.56 27.37 -11.05
N VAL A 551 -1.59 26.82 -11.65
CA VAL A 551 -1.60 26.31 -13.02
C VAL A 551 -2.57 27.11 -13.90
N GLN A 552 -2.22 27.31 -15.17
CA GLN A 552 -3.17 27.88 -16.14
C GLN A 552 -4.45 27.04 -16.20
N LYS A 553 -5.60 27.66 -16.15
CA LYS A 553 -6.92 26.98 -16.08
C LYS A 553 -7.13 25.95 -17.19
N ARG A 554 -6.60 26.21 -18.40
CA ARG A 554 -6.67 25.23 -19.50
C ARG A 554 -5.80 24.02 -19.24
N TYR A 555 -4.69 24.17 -18.56
CA TYR A 555 -3.73 23.11 -18.25
C TYR A 555 -3.97 22.45 -16.86
N GLU A 556 -5.09 22.78 -16.21
CA GLU A 556 -5.52 22.12 -14.98
C GLU A 556 -6.02 20.70 -15.28
N ALA A 557 -5.24 19.71 -14.90
CA ALA A 557 -5.53 18.31 -15.17
C ALA A 557 -6.83 17.82 -14.49
N LEU A 558 -7.09 18.26 -13.25
CA LEU A 558 -8.31 17.91 -12.52
C LEU A 558 -9.58 18.38 -13.26
N ARG A 559 -9.58 19.60 -13.79
CA ARG A 559 -10.67 20.12 -14.61
C ARG A 559 -10.89 19.29 -15.86
N ALA A 560 -9.83 18.99 -16.58
CA ALA A 560 -9.95 18.26 -17.83
C ALA A 560 -10.48 16.83 -17.64
N MET A 561 -10.08 16.15 -16.57
CA MET A 561 -10.41 14.75 -16.32
C MET A 561 -11.67 14.53 -15.50
N TYR A 562 -11.94 15.40 -14.53
CA TYR A 562 -13.00 15.22 -13.54
C TYR A 562 -13.96 16.41 -13.45
N SER A 563 -14.03 17.22 -14.52
CA SER A 563 -14.84 18.44 -14.60
C SER A 563 -16.28 18.24 -14.12
N HIS A 564 -16.94 17.17 -14.53
CA HIS A 564 -18.29 16.87 -14.12
C HIS A 564 -18.40 16.65 -12.60
N ARG A 565 -17.44 15.93 -12.01
CA ARG A 565 -17.47 15.58 -10.58
C ARG A 565 -16.99 16.71 -9.67
N VAL A 566 -16.16 17.62 -10.16
CA VAL A 566 -15.54 18.66 -9.34
C VAL A 566 -16.19 20.02 -9.58
N TYR A 567 -16.63 20.30 -10.80
CA TYR A 567 -17.18 21.60 -11.19
C TYR A 567 -18.62 21.55 -11.68
N PHE A 568 -19.17 20.35 -11.81
CA PHE A 568 -20.48 20.12 -12.45
C PHE A 568 -20.57 20.72 -13.87
N GLU A 569 -19.48 20.67 -14.59
CA GLU A 569 -19.32 21.18 -15.94
C GLU A 569 -18.96 20.05 -16.92
N ASP A 570 -19.34 20.21 -18.18
CA ASP A 570 -18.77 19.40 -19.25
C ASP A 570 -17.45 20.06 -19.72
N ALA A 571 -16.33 19.36 -19.55
CA ALA A 571 -15.01 19.89 -19.83
C ALA A 571 -14.89 20.38 -21.29
N TYR A 572 -15.45 19.63 -22.24
CA TYR A 572 -15.33 19.93 -23.66
C TYR A 572 -16.34 20.97 -24.17
N LEU A 573 -17.45 21.17 -23.45
CA LEU A 573 -18.38 22.26 -23.74
C LEU A 573 -17.93 23.60 -23.15
N ASN A 574 -17.16 23.55 -22.06
CA ASN A 574 -16.67 24.72 -21.33
C ASN A 574 -15.14 24.86 -21.42
N GLU A 575 -14.57 24.53 -22.57
CA GLU A 575 -13.14 24.57 -22.83
C GLU A 575 -12.55 25.96 -22.57
N PRO A 576 -11.57 26.12 -21.64
CA PRO A 576 -10.88 27.39 -21.47
C PRO A 576 -10.06 27.78 -22.69
N ALA A 577 -9.92 29.09 -22.95
CA ALA A 577 -9.10 29.58 -24.05
C ALA A 577 -7.62 29.15 -23.86
N LYS A 578 -6.93 28.87 -24.98
CA LYS A 578 -5.52 28.41 -24.97
C LYS A 578 -4.57 29.36 -24.26
N ASP A 579 -4.85 30.67 -24.38
CA ASP A 579 -4.05 31.76 -23.82
C ASP A 579 -4.74 32.43 -22.61
N THR A 580 -5.67 31.74 -21.96
CA THR A 580 -6.37 32.29 -20.78
C THR A 580 -5.38 32.79 -19.74
N SER A 581 -5.62 34.00 -19.25
CA SER A 581 -4.84 34.60 -18.16
C SER A 581 -5.30 34.16 -16.77
N GLU A 582 -6.36 33.34 -16.70
CA GLU A 582 -6.85 32.76 -15.44
C GLU A 582 -5.96 31.58 -15.04
N PHE A 583 -5.33 31.69 -13.88
CA PHE A 583 -4.59 30.63 -13.21
C PHE A 583 -5.35 30.21 -11.96
N VAL A 584 -5.31 28.94 -11.65
CA VAL A 584 -6.07 28.31 -10.57
C VAL A 584 -5.17 27.46 -9.67
N ASP A 585 -5.65 27.13 -8.47
CA ASP A 585 -4.96 26.25 -7.56
C ASP A 585 -4.83 24.83 -8.14
N ILE A 586 -3.76 24.13 -7.79
CA ILE A 586 -3.53 22.73 -8.17
C ILE A 586 -4.19 21.84 -7.10
N ARG A 587 -5.14 21.02 -7.51
CA ARG A 587 -5.97 20.25 -6.57
C ARG A 587 -6.06 18.78 -6.95
N LEU A 588 -6.30 17.95 -5.94
CA LEU A 588 -6.66 16.53 -6.08
C LEU A 588 -8.09 16.30 -5.57
N MET A 589 -8.80 15.36 -6.19
CA MET A 589 -10.13 14.95 -5.76
C MET A 589 -10.04 14.09 -4.49
N LEU A 590 -10.88 14.34 -3.50
CA LEU A 590 -11.03 13.49 -2.33
C LEU A 590 -12.05 12.37 -2.61
N GLN A 591 -11.85 11.20 -2.04
CA GLN A 591 -12.79 10.07 -2.13
C GLN A 591 -13.94 10.27 -1.15
N ILE A 592 -13.60 10.57 0.09
CA ILE A 592 -14.56 10.89 1.14
C ILE A 592 -14.41 12.37 1.44
N PRO A 593 -15.49 13.15 1.34
CA PRO A 593 -15.44 14.55 1.64
C PRO A 593 -15.16 14.79 3.13
N ASP A 594 -14.46 15.87 3.43
CA ASP A 594 -14.27 16.31 4.82
C ASP A 594 -15.63 16.69 5.47
N ASP A 595 -16.59 17.16 4.68
CA ASP A 595 -17.97 17.44 5.12
C ASP A 595 -19.00 16.61 4.32
N PRO A 596 -19.47 15.47 4.84
CA PRO A 596 -20.50 14.66 4.17
C PRO A 596 -21.89 15.33 4.17
N HIS A 597 -22.17 16.30 5.03
CA HIS A 597 -23.44 17.04 4.98
C HIS A 597 -23.54 17.89 3.73
N GLU A 598 -22.45 18.49 3.29
CA GLU A 598 -22.42 19.27 2.06
C GLU A 598 -22.71 18.39 0.85
N GLU A 599 -22.10 17.22 0.78
CA GLU A 599 -22.30 16.25 -0.29
C GLU A 599 -23.75 15.72 -0.31
N LEU A 600 -24.27 15.27 0.84
CA LEU A 600 -25.62 14.73 0.94
C LEU A 600 -26.73 15.78 0.80
N ALA A 601 -26.48 17.02 1.24
CA ALA A 601 -27.41 18.12 1.05
C ALA A 601 -27.54 18.55 -0.42
N ASN A 602 -26.48 18.31 -1.20
CA ASN A 602 -26.40 18.68 -2.59
C ASN A 602 -26.91 17.54 -3.51
N THR A 603 -28.16 17.13 -3.31
CA THR A 603 -28.81 16.04 -4.06
C THR A 603 -28.89 16.25 -5.58
N LYS A 604 -28.44 17.39 -6.09
CA LYS A 604 -28.43 17.73 -7.51
C LYS A 604 -27.03 17.62 -8.14
N THR A 605 -26.00 17.65 -7.35
CA THR A 605 -24.61 17.67 -7.83
C THR A 605 -23.77 16.81 -6.92
N ASP A 606 -23.34 15.70 -7.42
CA ASP A 606 -22.35 14.78 -6.81
C ASP A 606 -20.95 15.45 -6.89
N ILE A 607 -20.82 16.66 -6.36
CA ILE A 607 -19.57 17.44 -6.44
C ILE A 607 -18.59 16.89 -5.40
N ALA A 608 -17.52 16.25 -5.88
CA ALA A 608 -16.44 15.80 -5.02
C ALA A 608 -15.67 17.00 -4.44
N GLN A 609 -15.32 16.92 -3.17
CA GLN A 609 -14.41 17.86 -2.54
C GLN A 609 -12.97 17.64 -3.03
N THR A 610 -12.15 18.67 -2.89
CA THR A 610 -10.77 18.69 -3.39
C THR A 610 -9.79 19.11 -2.31
N TYR A 611 -8.56 18.63 -2.45
CA TYR A 611 -7.42 18.98 -1.61
C TYR A 611 -6.44 19.82 -2.41
N ASP A 612 -6.05 21.00 -1.89
CA ASP A 612 -5.06 21.89 -2.53
C ASP A 612 -3.64 21.36 -2.30
N THR A 613 -2.97 20.96 -3.38
CA THR A 613 -1.58 20.51 -3.36
C THR A 613 -0.62 21.57 -3.89
N GLY A 614 -1.13 22.67 -4.41
CA GLY A 614 -0.31 23.78 -4.93
C GLY A 614 0.28 24.68 -3.85
N HIS A 615 -0.23 24.64 -2.63
CA HIS A 615 0.29 25.40 -1.50
C HIS A 615 1.67 24.85 -1.10
N LEU A 616 2.69 25.73 -0.97
CA LEU A 616 4.05 25.31 -0.64
C LEU A 616 4.30 25.40 0.88
N ARG A 617 4.92 24.37 1.42
CA ARG A 617 5.26 24.28 2.84
C ARG A 617 6.69 24.77 3.10
N TYR A 618 6.82 25.74 4.00
CA TYR A 618 8.10 26.22 4.47
C TYR A 618 8.71 25.27 5.49
N GLY A 619 9.98 24.91 5.36
CA GLY A 619 10.67 24.02 6.31
C GLY A 619 11.98 23.48 5.77
N ASN A 620 12.61 22.62 6.56
CA ASN A 620 13.86 21.95 6.23
C ASN A 620 13.58 20.52 5.73
N ALA A 621 14.00 20.21 4.52
CA ALA A 621 13.77 18.91 3.88
C ALA A 621 14.98 17.96 3.94
N ASN A 622 16.03 18.30 4.68
CA ASN A 622 17.19 17.44 4.85
C ASN A 622 16.92 16.41 5.96
N PRO A 623 16.90 15.09 5.67
CA PRO A 623 16.62 14.07 6.67
C PRO A 623 17.63 13.99 7.80
N ASP A 624 18.84 14.55 7.62
CA ASP A 624 19.86 14.62 8.65
C ASP A 624 19.67 15.83 9.59
N SER A 625 18.72 16.72 9.30
CA SER A 625 18.43 17.90 10.13
C SER A 625 17.53 17.53 11.32
N PRO A 626 17.78 18.12 12.52
CA PRO A 626 16.85 17.97 13.64
C PRO A 626 15.48 18.65 13.40
N ASP A 627 15.42 19.59 12.46
CA ASP A 627 14.20 20.30 12.07
C ASP A 627 13.60 19.73 10.78
N PHE A 628 13.90 18.47 10.47
CA PHE A 628 13.43 17.79 9.26
C PHE A 628 11.92 17.76 9.15
N ASP A 629 11.42 18.22 8.01
CA ASP A 629 10.03 18.07 7.59
C ASP A 629 9.99 17.47 6.18
N SER A 630 9.54 16.23 6.06
CA SER A 630 9.48 15.51 4.78
C SER A 630 8.56 16.17 3.75
N LEU A 631 7.64 17.03 4.17
CA LEU A 631 6.75 17.80 3.29
C LEU A 631 7.24 19.20 2.98
N ALA A 632 8.38 19.66 3.52
CA ALA A 632 8.91 20.98 3.23
C ALA A 632 9.21 21.12 1.74
N ASP A 633 8.71 22.18 1.13
CA ASP A 633 8.92 22.50 -0.28
C ASP A 633 9.96 23.57 -0.49
N PHE A 634 10.12 24.49 0.46
CA PHE A 634 11.08 25.58 0.32
C PHE A 634 11.64 26.07 1.65
N MET A 635 12.83 26.63 1.59
CA MET A 635 13.50 27.26 2.71
C MET A 635 14.13 28.60 2.29
N ILE A 636 14.17 29.56 3.21
CA ILE A 636 14.74 30.88 3.02
C ILE A 636 15.84 31.09 4.07
N ASP A 637 17.06 31.38 3.63
CA ASP A 637 18.17 31.82 4.48
C ASP A 637 18.80 33.10 3.93
N GLY A 638 18.44 34.23 4.52
CA GLY A 638 18.91 35.56 4.06
C GLY A 638 18.47 35.83 2.61
N ASP A 639 19.45 35.99 1.72
CA ASP A 639 19.24 36.26 0.30
C ASP A 639 18.98 34.98 -0.53
N HIS A 640 19.05 33.82 0.11
CA HIS A 640 19.00 32.51 -0.52
C HIS A 640 17.64 31.84 -0.33
N ILE A 641 17.08 31.30 -1.41
CA ILE A 641 15.81 30.58 -1.39
C ILE A 641 16.01 29.27 -2.14
N GLU A 642 15.81 28.16 -1.47
CA GLU A 642 15.80 26.83 -2.06
C GLU A 642 14.37 26.32 -2.16
N ILE A 643 14.03 25.66 -3.27
CA ILE A 643 12.68 25.17 -3.55
C ILE A 643 12.79 23.80 -4.21
N ARG A 644 11.91 22.88 -3.85
CA ARG A 644 11.70 21.63 -4.58
C ARG A 644 10.23 21.50 -5.00
N LEU A 645 10.02 21.07 -6.22
CA LEU A 645 8.70 20.84 -6.79
C LEU A 645 8.59 19.38 -7.24
N PRO A 646 7.63 18.60 -6.73
CA PRO A 646 7.36 17.28 -7.27
C PRO A 646 7.01 17.36 -8.76
N TRP A 647 7.49 16.39 -9.54
CA TRP A 647 7.29 16.36 -10.99
C TRP A 647 5.82 16.41 -11.40
N SER A 648 4.96 15.70 -10.69
CA SER A 648 3.52 15.68 -11.00
C SER A 648 2.79 17.00 -10.73
N LEU A 649 3.33 17.89 -9.87
CA LEU A 649 2.82 19.26 -9.75
C LEU A 649 3.05 20.09 -11.01
N LEU A 650 4.03 19.74 -11.82
CA LEU A 650 4.36 20.39 -13.10
C LEU A 650 3.77 19.62 -14.30
N ASN A 651 2.76 18.79 -14.07
CA ASN A 651 2.09 17.96 -15.07
C ASN A 651 3.03 17.01 -15.85
N PHE A 652 4.08 16.51 -15.19
CA PHE A 652 4.86 15.41 -15.74
C PHE A 652 4.13 14.09 -15.51
N LEU A 653 3.99 13.32 -16.57
CA LEU A 653 3.45 11.96 -16.55
C LEU A 653 4.51 10.93 -16.23
N ASN A 654 5.69 11.20 -16.72
CA ASN A 654 6.83 10.31 -16.68
C ASN A 654 8.10 11.18 -16.82
N PRO A 655 8.65 11.68 -15.72
CA PRO A 655 9.85 12.49 -15.73
C PRO A 655 11.09 11.72 -16.19
N SER A 656 11.11 10.38 -16.05
CA SER A 656 12.25 9.56 -16.51
C SER A 656 12.48 9.65 -18.04
N GLU A 657 11.45 9.98 -18.80
CA GLU A 657 11.50 10.22 -20.26
C GLU A 657 11.15 11.67 -20.62
N MET A 658 11.05 12.56 -19.64
CA MET A 658 10.66 13.97 -19.79
C MET A 658 9.30 14.13 -20.48
N MET A 659 8.38 13.20 -20.21
CA MET A 659 7.03 13.25 -20.77
C MET A 659 6.10 14.08 -19.89
N ILE A 660 5.41 15.01 -20.53
CA ILE A 660 4.42 15.90 -19.91
C ILE A 660 3.04 15.63 -20.46
N HIS A 661 2.03 16.12 -19.76
CA HIS A 661 0.67 16.21 -20.32
C HIS A 661 0.65 17.11 -21.53
N ASP A 662 -0.09 16.70 -22.57
CA ASP A 662 -0.42 17.54 -23.71
C ASP A 662 -1.69 18.37 -23.42
N ASP A 663 -2.12 19.18 -24.37
CA ASP A 663 -3.39 19.87 -24.30
C ASP A 663 -4.57 18.87 -24.28
N TYR A 664 -5.18 18.70 -23.12
CA TYR A 664 -6.26 17.75 -22.89
C TYR A 664 -7.44 17.91 -23.83
N TYR A 665 -7.76 19.14 -24.17
CA TYR A 665 -8.92 19.47 -24.98
C TYR A 665 -8.70 19.18 -26.48
N GLU A 666 -7.44 19.14 -26.92
CA GLU A 666 -7.10 18.76 -28.30
C GLU A 666 -6.97 17.24 -28.49
N HIS A 667 -6.51 16.52 -27.46
CA HIS A 667 -6.11 15.12 -27.58
C HIS A 667 -6.82 14.17 -26.63
N TYR A 668 -7.91 14.58 -25.98
CA TYR A 668 -8.69 13.77 -25.04
C TYR A 668 -7.85 13.19 -23.89
N GLY A 669 -6.91 13.97 -23.36
CA GLY A 669 -6.05 13.54 -22.28
C GLY A 669 -4.93 12.57 -22.66
N MET A 670 -4.78 12.26 -23.95
CA MET A 670 -3.71 11.39 -24.43
C MET A 670 -2.50 12.22 -24.89
N PHE A 671 -1.41 11.86 -24.48
CA PHE A 671 -0.12 12.44 -24.19
C PHE A 671 0.86 12.39 -25.32
N LYS A 672 1.60 13.46 -25.60
CA LYS A 672 2.99 13.35 -26.09
C LYS A 672 3.72 14.68 -26.16
N ASN A 673 4.95 14.68 -25.57
CA ASN A 673 6.08 15.57 -25.84
C ASN A 673 5.78 17.03 -26.17
#